data_979959217eb4913ddb5e9e98786af61f
#
_entry.id   979959217eb4913ddb5e9e98786af61f
#
_cell.length_a   1.000
_cell.length_b   1.000
_cell.length_c   1.000
_cell.angle_alpha   90.00
_cell.angle_beta   90.00
_cell.angle_gamma   90.00
#
_symmetry.space_group_name_H-M   'P 1'
#
loop_
_entity.id
_entity.type
_entity.pdbx_description
1 polymer ?
#
loop_
_entity_poly.entity_id
_entity_poly.type
_entity_poly.pdbx_seq_one_letter_code
_entity_poly.pdbx_strand_id
1 'polypeptide(L)'
;MNEIYPVPEEFKKTARTVEADYFKRYQHSIENPDEFWAEQAKIVDWIKPFTQVKNTSFDKDNFKIEWFADGELNVSANCLDRYLKEHPHKPAIIWEGDHPSRHKIVSYKELHDEVCRFANVLKKYGIGKGDRVVLYMPMVTEAAIAMLACARIGAVHCVVFGGFSPDSLASRIEDSQAKLVITADSSLRAGKLLPLKENVDLALELPGTECVENVVVVYRNANPIEMKPGRDLWYHLIIMEVDANCPPEPMKAEDPLFILYTSGSTGKPKGVLHTTGGYLVYVTSTFKEVFDLKQDDVYWCTADVGWITGHSYLIYGPLANGTTTLMFEGVPQYPTWARLGHVVDKHKVSILYTAPTAIRAMMREGDSFVRESNRSSLRLLGSVGEPINPEAWNWYYNVVGEGRCPIVDTWWQTETGGILIAPLPGATALKPGSATRPLFGIQPAIVDGEGNELEGAAEGNLVIKDSWPGQMRTIWGDPDRFIEAYFSTFKNTYFTGDGARRDEDGYYWITGRVDDVLNVSGHRLGTAEIESALVSHEAVAEAAVVGMPHDIKGQGICTFVTLQAGVPESEELRKELINWVRKVLGPVASPDALHWAPALPKTRSGKIMRRILRKIAANELDSLGDTSTLAEPAVVDQLIATVYPDKQN
;
A
#
# COMPACT_ATOMS: atom_id res chain seq x y z
N MET A 1 -25.00 -1.03 -18.30
CA MET A 1 -24.84 -2.51 -18.20
C MET A 1 -23.46 -2.75 -17.61
N ASN A 2 -23.37 -3.44 -16.48
CA ASN A 2 -22.07 -3.80 -15.90
C ASN A 2 -21.42 -4.84 -16.83
N GLU A 3 -20.36 -4.45 -17.50
CA GLU A 3 -19.58 -5.33 -18.35
C GLU A 3 -18.95 -6.42 -17.49
N ILE A 4 -19.07 -7.69 -17.89
CA ILE A 4 -18.52 -8.84 -17.15
C ILE A 4 -17.45 -9.48 -18.02
N TYR A 5 -16.26 -9.62 -17.46
CA TYR A 5 -15.12 -10.29 -18.08
C TYR A 5 -15.02 -11.71 -17.52
N PRO A 6 -15.32 -12.75 -18.32
CA PRO A 6 -15.27 -14.13 -17.84
C PRO A 6 -13.82 -14.55 -17.52
N VAL A 7 -13.69 -15.57 -16.68
CA VAL A 7 -12.38 -16.19 -16.41
C VAL A 7 -11.79 -16.72 -17.72
N PRO A 8 -10.58 -16.31 -18.11
CA PRO A 8 -9.95 -16.83 -19.33
C PRO A 8 -9.73 -18.34 -19.27
N GLU A 9 -9.97 -19.05 -20.39
CA GLU A 9 -9.87 -20.52 -20.45
C GLU A 9 -8.47 -21.04 -20.07
N GLU A 10 -7.42 -20.29 -20.39
CA GLU A 10 -6.03 -20.60 -20.00
C GLU A 10 -5.88 -20.62 -18.46
N PHE A 11 -6.50 -19.67 -17.76
CA PHE A 11 -6.49 -19.60 -16.31
C PHE A 11 -7.32 -20.75 -15.71
N LYS A 12 -8.48 -21.08 -16.23
CA LYS A 12 -9.27 -22.22 -15.74
C LYS A 12 -8.49 -23.55 -15.74
N LYS A 13 -7.63 -23.74 -16.73
CA LYS A 13 -6.84 -24.98 -16.86
C LYS A 13 -5.66 -25.08 -15.92
N THR A 14 -5.07 -23.94 -15.56
CA THR A 14 -3.76 -23.91 -14.85
C THR A 14 -3.81 -23.19 -13.51
N ALA A 15 -4.92 -22.54 -13.17
CA ALA A 15 -5.07 -21.80 -11.93
C ALA A 15 -5.04 -22.71 -10.70
N ARG A 16 -4.56 -22.14 -9.59
CA ARG A 16 -4.54 -22.81 -8.28
C ARG A 16 -5.93 -23.07 -7.74
N THR A 17 -6.84 -22.14 -7.99
CA THR A 17 -8.19 -22.16 -7.45
C THR A 17 -9.16 -21.83 -8.59
N VAL A 18 -10.11 -22.74 -8.83
CA VAL A 18 -11.25 -22.54 -9.72
C VAL A 18 -12.50 -22.20 -8.89
N GLU A 19 -13.59 -21.76 -9.53
CA GLU A 19 -14.76 -21.22 -8.82
C GLU A 19 -15.38 -22.23 -7.82
N ALA A 20 -15.52 -23.48 -8.19
CA ALA A 20 -16.06 -24.52 -7.29
C ALA A 20 -15.19 -24.73 -6.05
N ASP A 21 -13.86 -24.68 -6.22
CA ASP A 21 -12.91 -24.80 -5.12
C ASP A 21 -12.92 -23.56 -4.23
N TYR A 22 -13.11 -22.38 -4.82
CA TYR A 22 -13.25 -21.14 -4.05
C TYR A 22 -14.41 -21.24 -3.06
N PHE A 23 -15.59 -21.57 -3.50
CA PHE A 23 -16.77 -21.62 -2.61
C PHE A 23 -16.61 -22.67 -1.52
N LYS A 24 -16.11 -23.86 -1.87
CA LYS A 24 -15.86 -24.94 -0.89
C LYS A 24 -14.83 -24.52 0.16
N ARG A 25 -13.69 -23.96 -0.28
CA ARG A 25 -12.63 -23.52 0.63
C ARG A 25 -13.04 -22.30 1.45
N TYR A 26 -13.79 -21.38 0.87
CA TYR A 26 -14.31 -20.21 1.57
C TYR A 26 -15.26 -20.65 2.70
N GLN A 27 -16.26 -21.47 2.38
CA GLN A 27 -17.17 -22.00 3.40
C GLN A 27 -16.41 -22.72 4.51
N HIS A 28 -15.47 -23.60 4.18
CA HIS A 28 -14.65 -24.30 5.16
C HIS A 28 -13.84 -23.33 6.04
N SER A 29 -13.29 -22.28 5.46
CA SER A 29 -12.52 -21.27 6.20
C SER A 29 -13.34 -20.47 7.21
N ILE A 30 -14.65 -20.36 6.99
CA ILE A 30 -15.57 -19.67 7.89
C ILE A 30 -16.14 -20.61 8.96
N GLU A 31 -16.52 -21.83 8.56
CA GLU A 31 -17.14 -22.80 9.48
C GLU A 31 -16.11 -23.52 10.38
N ASN A 32 -14.88 -23.69 9.89
CA ASN A 32 -13.81 -24.41 10.59
C ASN A 32 -12.50 -23.61 10.55
N PRO A 33 -12.45 -22.39 11.10
CA PRO A 33 -11.31 -21.49 10.96
C PRO A 33 -10.01 -22.07 11.54
N ASP A 34 -10.05 -22.77 12.66
CA ASP A 34 -8.87 -23.36 13.29
C ASP A 34 -8.25 -24.44 12.40
N GLU A 35 -9.07 -25.34 11.84
CA GLU A 35 -8.60 -26.38 10.92
C GLU A 35 -8.01 -25.76 9.63
N PHE A 36 -8.75 -24.81 9.06
CA PHE A 36 -8.33 -24.11 7.84
C PHE A 36 -6.99 -23.40 8.04
N TRP A 37 -6.84 -22.60 9.08
CA TRP A 37 -5.63 -21.82 9.31
C TRP A 37 -4.47 -22.70 9.80
N ALA A 38 -4.72 -23.81 10.51
CA ALA A 38 -3.68 -24.78 10.81
C ALA A 38 -3.09 -25.41 9.52
N GLU A 39 -3.94 -25.67 8.51
CA GLU A 39 -3.46 -26.17 7.21
C GLU A 39 -2.72 -25.07 6.43
N GLN A 40 -3.25 -23.84 6.40
CA GLN A 40 -2.56 -22.72 5.73
C GLN A 40 -1.21 -22.41 6.38
N ALA A 41 -1.08 -22.55 7.69
CA ALA A 41 0.16 -22.27 8.41
C ALA A 41 1.32 -23.21 8.05
N LYS A 42 1.06 -24.33 7.37
CA LYS A 42 2.09 -25.22 6.82
C LYS A 42 2.86 -24.60 5.65
N ILE A 43 2.42 -23.46 5.14
CA ILE A 43 3.12 -22.72 4.07
C ILE A 43 4.45 -22.12 4.53
N VAL A 44 4.64 -21.95 5.84
CA VAL A 44 5.87 -21.44 6.46
C VAL A 44 6.51 -22.49 7.35
N ASP A 45 7.83 -22.36 7.58
CA ASP A 45 8.60 -23.25 8.44
C ASP A 45 8.57 -22.73 9.88
N TRP A 46 8.16 -23.59 10.79
CA TRP A 46 8.11 -23.32 12.23
C TRP A 46 9.32 -23.93 12.93
N ILE A 47 10.01 -23.14 13.74
CA ILE A 47 11.09 -23.61 14.63
C ILE A 47 10.47 -24.45 15.74
N LYS A 48 9.38 -23.96 16.33
CA LYS A 48 8.54 -24.69 17.28
C LYS A 48 7.09 -24.63 16.77
N PRO A 49 6.47 -25.78 16.46
CA PRO A 49 5.06 -25.80 16.06
C PRO A 49 4.14 -25.19 17.12
N PHE A 50 3.08 -24.51 16.67
CA PHE A 50 2.01 -24.03 17.54
C PHE A 50 1.06 -25.17 17.94
N THR A 51 0.36 -25.00 19.06
CA THR A 51 -0.73 -25.89 19.50
C THR A 51 -2.09 -25.16 19.47
N GLN A 52 -2.08 -23.84 19.62
CA GLN A 52 -3.27 -23.00 19.53
C GLN A 52 -3.23 -22.16 18.26
N VAL A 53 -4.23 -22.33 17.40
CA VAL A 53 -4.32 -21.59 16.11
C VAL A 53 -4.82 -20.18 16.33
N LYS A 54 -5.98 -20.05 16.99
CA LYS A 54 -6.73 -18.79 17.14
C LYS A 54 -7.19 -18.61 18.59
N ASN A 55 -7.02 -17.38 19.08
CA ASN A 55 -7.58 -16.96 20.36
C ASN A 55 -7.94 -15.47 20.23
N THR A 56 -9.17 -15.22 19.73
CA THR A 56 -9.59 -13.88 19.34
C THR A 56 -10.99 -13.57 19.81
N SER A 57 -11.21 -12.32 20.19
CA SER A 57 -12.52 -11.77 20.51
C SER A 57 -12.52 -10.27 20.25
N PHE A 58 -13.55 -9.77 19.59
CA PHE A 58 -13.81 -8.34 19.42
C PHE A 58 -14.77 -7.79 20.49
N ASP A 59 -15.19 -8.63 21.42
CA ASP A 59 -16.00 -8.17 22.56
C ASP A 59 -15.17 -7.24 23.44
N LYS A 60 -15.69 -6.05 23.73
CA LYS A 60 -14.98 -5.00 24.46
C LYS A 60 -14.51 -5.44 25.86
N ASP A 61 -15.28 -6.28 26.54
CA ASP A 61 -14.98 -6.75 27.90
C ASP A 61 -13.97 -7.90 27.91
N ASN A 62 -13.76 -8.54 26.75
CA ASN A 62 -12.83 -9.65 26.56
C ASN A 62 -12.07 -9.53 25.23
N PHE A 63 -11.59 -8.32 24.93
CA PHE A 63 -10.93 -8.04 23.66
C PHE A 63 -9.59 -8.76 23.55
N LYS A 64 -9.40 -9.51 22.47
CA LYS A 64 -8.18 -10.29 22.23
C LYS A 64 -7.95 -10.57 20.75
N ILE A 65 -6.70 -10.47 20.31
CA ILE A 65 -6.25 -10.88 18.98
C ILE A 65 -4.92 -11.61 19.12
N GLU A 66 -4.96 -12.93 19.08
CA GLU A 66 -3.78 -13.79 19.10
C GLU A 66 -3.91 -14.91 18.07
N TRP A 67 -2.85 -15.14 17.29
CA TRP A 67 -2.77 -16.18 16.28
C TRP A 67 -1.48 -16.96 16.41
N PHE A 68 -1.57 -18.30 16.50
CA PHE A 68 -0.41 -19.21 16.62
C PHE A 68 0.51 -18.88 17.81
N ALA A 69 -0.03 -18.36 18.92
CA ALA A 69 0.69 -17.62 19.96
C ALA A 69 1.86 -18.38 20.61
N ASP A 70 1.75 -19.71 20.72
CA ASP A 70 2.77 -20.60 21.31
C ASP A 70 3.77 -21.18 20.29
N GLY A 71 3.60 -20.85 18.99
CA GLY A 71 4.53 -21.21 17.92
C GLY A 71 5.72 -20.25 17.85
N GLU A 72 6.85 -20.76 17.33
CA GLU A 72 8.06 -19.96 17.10
C GLU A 72 8.55 -20.14 15.66
N LEU A 73 8.94 -19.04 15.03
CA LEU A 73 9.48 -19.01 13.67
C LEU A 73 10.40 -17.80 13.49
N ASN A 74 10.98 -17.65 12.31
CA ASN A 74 11.70 -16.44 11.94
C ASN A 74 11.32 -16.03 10.51
N VAL A 75 10.93 -14.77 10.31
CA VAL A 75 10.48 -14.24 9.02
C VAL A 75 11.61 -14.25 7.99
N SER A 76 12.81 -13.80 8.38
CA SER A 76 13.98 -13.78 7.48
C SER A 76 14.35 -15.19 7.02
N ALA A 77 14.35 -16.17 7.92
CA ALA A 77 14.63 -17.56 7.58
C ALA A 77 13.59 -18.12 6.60
N ASN A 78 12.32 -17.81 6.77
CA ASN A 78 11.26 -18.19 5.85
C ASN A 78 11.37 -17.51 4.47
N CYS A 79 11.93 -16.32 4.41
CA CYS A 79 12.17 -15.60 3.14
C CYS A 79 13.44 -16.08 2.41
N LEU A 80 14.44 -16.60 3.11
CA LEU A 80 15.77 -16.83 2.56
C LEU A 80 16.29 -18.25 2.77
N ASP A 81 16.50 -18.68 4.01
CA ASP A 81 17.24 -19.91 4.37
C ASP A 81 16.61 -21.16 3.75
N ARG A 82 15.28 -21.26 3.73
CA ARG A 82 14.55 -22.43 3.18
C ARG A 82 14.80 -22.67 1.68
N TYR A 83 15.27 -21.65 0.95
CA TYR A 83 15.53 -21.75 -0.49
C TYR A 83 16.99 -22.03 -0.84
N LEU A 84 17.91 -21.92 0.13
CA LEU A 84 19.35 -22.04 -0.14
C LEU A 84 19.78 -23.42 -0.60
N LYS A 85 19.08 -24.47 -0.18
CA LYS A 85 19.42 -25.83 -0.56
C LYS A 85 19.09 -26.13 -2.02
N GLU A 86 17.90 -25.69 -2.48
CA GLU A 86 17.37 -26.07 -3.80
C GLU A 86 17.56 -24.98 -4.85
N HIS A 87 17.49 -23.72 -4.44
CA HIS A 87 17.47 -22.57 -5.35
C HIS A 87 18.42 -21.42 -4.95
N PRO A 88 19.69 -21.70 -4.54
CA PRO A 88 20.60 -20.64 -4.03
C PRO A 88 20.88 -19.53 -5.05
N HIS A 89 20.90 -19.89 -6.33
CA HIS A 89 21.24 -18.98 -7.43
C HIS A 89 20.02 -18.40 -8.16
N LYS A 90 18.80 -18.75 -7.74
CA LYS A 90 17.59 -18.12 -8.28
C LYS A 90 17.61 -16.63 -7.94
N PRO A 91 17.28 -15.73 -8.88
CA PRO A 91 17.08 -14.32 -8.56
C PRO A 91 16.04 -14.15 -7.46
N ALA A 92 16.41 -13.50 -6.37
CA ALA A 92 15.50 -13.09 -5.30
C ALA A 92 14.97 -11.69 -5.59
N ILE A 93 15.89 -10.74 -5.86
CA ILE A 93 15.56 -9.36 -6.17
C ILE A 93 16.19 -8.97 -7.50
N ILE A 94 15.38 -8.45 -8.41
CA ILE A 94 15.82 -7.66 -9.54
C ILE A 94 15.65 -6.19 -9.14
N TRP A 95 16.74 -5.47 -9.00
CA TRP A 95 16.69 -4.04 -8.76
C TRP A 95 16.85 -3.28 -10.07
N GLU A 96 15.95 -2.35 -10.33
CA GLU A 96 16.00 -1.44 -11.48
C GLU A 96 16.07 0.00 -10.99
N GLY A 97 17.14 0.71 -11.34
CA GLY A 97 17.42 2.06 -10.89
C GLY A 97 16.56 3.12 -11.58
N ASP A 98 16.64 4.36 -11.08
CA ASP A 98 16.01 5.52 -11.70
C ASP A 98 16.45 5.68 -13.17
N HIS A 99 17.75 5.61 -13.45
CA HIS A 99 18.26 5.60 -14.82
C HIS A 99 18.22 4.18 -15.41
N PRO A 100 17.71 3.98 -16.66
CA PRO A 100 17.54 2.65 -17.29
C PRO A 100 18.78 1.79 -17.43
N SER A 101 19.98 2.40 -17.46
CA SER A 101 21.25 1.65 -17.52
C SER A 101 21.66 1.03 -16.17
N ARG A 102 21.00 1.40 -15.08
CA ARG A 102 21.32 0.93 -13.75
C ARG A 102 20.38 -0.19 -13.34
N HIS A 103 20.90 -1.39 -13.19
CA HIS A 103 20.17 -2.52 -12.65
C HIS A 103 21.11 -3.51 -11.94
N LYS A 104 20.56 -4.32 -11.07
CA LYS A 104 21.29 -5.35 -10.33
C LYS A 104 20.36 -6.56 -10.14
N ILE A 105 20.92 -7.75 -10.25
CA ILE A 105 20.23 -9.00 -9.89
C ILE A 105 20.93 -9.56 -8.67
N VAL A 106 20.15 -9.89 -7.64
CA VAL A 106 20.62 -10.46 -6.38
C VAL A 106 19.96 -11.82 -6.20
N SER A 107 20.76 -12.87 -6.12
CA SER A 107 20.28 -14.24 -5.88
C SER A 107 19.84 -14.42 -4.42
N TYR A 108 19.10 -15.51 -4.14
CA TYR A 108 18.75 -15.88 -2.77
C TYR A 108 19.97 -16.05 -1.87
N LYS A 109 21.05 -16.66 -2.39
CA LYS A 109 22.30 -16.83 -1.64
C LYS A 109 22.99 -15.50 -1.33
N GLU A 110 23.12 -14.63 -2.32
CA GLU A 110 23.73 -13.30 -2.13
C GLU A 110 22.91 -12.47 -1.15
N LEU A 111 21.57 -12.47 -1.30
CA LEU A 111 20.67 -11.75 -0.38
C LEU A 111 20.79 -12.30 1.05
N HIS A 112 20.81 -13.61 1.22
CA HIS A 112 21.01 -14.25 2.51
C HIS A 112 22.32 -13.82 3.18
N ASP A 113 23.43 -13.84 2.43
CA ASP A 113 24.75 -13.52 2.97
C ASP A 113 24.83 -12.04 3.39
N GLU A 114 24.29 -11.13 2.57
CA GLU A 114 24.23 -9.71 2.90
C GLU A 114 23.31 -9.45 4.11
N VAL A 115 22.16 -10.12 4.21
CA VAL A 115 21.26 -10.03 5.36
C VAL A 115 21.95 -10.52 6.64
N CYS A 116 22.66 -11.66 6.59
CA CYS A 116 23.39 -12.18 7.73
C CYS A 116 24.52 -11.25 8.17
N ARG A 117 25.28 -10.69 7.23
CA ARG A 117 26.31 -9.68 7.54
C ARG A 117 25.70 -8.46 8.21
N PHE A 118 24.64 -7.89 7.61
CA PHE A 118 24.03 -6.69 8.16
C PHE A 118 23.35 -6.96 9.52
N ALA A 119 22.77 -8.13 9.72
CA ALA A 119 22.26 -8.57 11.02
C ALA A 119 23.38 -8.62 12.08
N ASN A 120 24.58 -9.10 11.72
CA ASN A 120 25.75 -9.07 12.60
C ASN A 120 26.26 -7.65 12.86
N VAL A 121 26.18 -6.75 11.87
CA VAL A 121 26.43 -5.32 12.09
C VAL A 121 25.47 -4.76 13.14
N LEU A 122 24.17 -4.98 12.98
CA LEU A 122 23.17 -4.50 13.94
C LEU A 122 23.48 -4.99 15.37
N LYS A 123 23.80 -6.29 15.54
CA LYS A 123 24.23 -6.85 16.84
C LYS A 123 25.48 -6.18 17.39
N LYS A 124 26.48 -5.92 16.55
CA LYS A 124 27.73 -5.24 16.94
C LYS A 124 27.48 -3.84 17.48
N TYR A 125 26.45 -3.14 16.97
CA TYR A 125 26.03 -1.81 17.44
C TYR A 125 24.87 -1.87 18.45
N GLY A 126 24.73 -2.97 19.18
CA GLY A 126 23.86 -3.10 20.34
C GLY A 126 22.36 -3.27 20.02
N ILE A 127 22.01 -3.60 18.76
CA ILE A 127 20.63 -3.88 18.37
C ILE A 127 20.34 -5.38 18.55
N GLY A 128 19.24 -5.67 19.23
CA GLY A 128 18.78 -7.04 19.49
C GLY A 128 17.26 -7.16 19.44
N LYS A 129 16.76 -8.30 19.92
CA LYS A 129 15.33 -8.61 19.95
C LYS A 129 14.53 -7.52 20.68
N GLY A 130 13.50 -6.99 20.01
CA GLY A 130 12.61 -5.96 20.53
C GLY A 130 13.14 -4.52 20.41
N ASP A 131 14.39 -4.30 20.01
CA ASP A 131 14.89 -2.95 19.72
C ASP A 131 14.30 -2.42 18.40
N ARG A 132 14.04 -1.12 18.31
CA ARG A 132 13.49 -0.49 17.12
C ARG A 132 14.59 0.14 16.29
N VAL A 133 14.46 -0.03 14.97
CA VAL A 133 15.36 0.52 13.95
C VAL A 133 14.54 1.26 12.92
N VAL A 134 14.83 2.54 12.72
CA VAL A 134 14.18 3.35 11.68
C VAL A 134 14.94 3.22 10.37
N LEU A 135 14.21 2.97 9.28
CA LEU A 135 14.72 2.96 7.91
C LEU A 135 14.16 4.17 7.16
N TYR A 136 15.04 5.07 6.74
CA TYR A 136 14.73 6.22 5.89
C TYR A 136 15.55 6.12 4.61
N MET A 137 15.08 5.24 3.70
CA MET A 137 15.88 4.69 2.60
C MET A 137 15.27 4.97 1.22
N PRO A 138 16.08 5.06 0.17
CA PRO A 138 15.58 4.95 -1.20
C PRO A 138 15.21 3.49 -1.51
N MET A 139 14.57 3.27 -2.67
CA MET A 139 14.21 1.94 -3.17
C MET A 139 15.44 1.21 -3.72
N VAL A 140 16.34 0.82 -2.83
CA VAL A 140 17.58 0.06 -3.13
C VAL A 140 17.60 -1.27 -2.38
N THR A 141 18.42 -2.20 -2.84
CA THR A 141 18.50 -3.56 -2.25
C THR A 141 18.83 -3.53 -0.77
N GLU A 142 19.61 -2.55 -0.31
CA GLU A 142 19.99 -2.36 1.09
C GLU A 142 18.78 -2.07 2.00
N ALA A 143 17.69 -1.50 1.47
CA ALA A 143 16.45 -1.35 2.23
C ALA A 143 15.79 -2.71 2.53
N ALA A 144 15.72 -3.60 1.54
CA ALA A 144 15.24 -4.97 1.73
C ALA A 144 16.16 -5.77 2.68
N ILE A 145 17.47 -5.62 2.52
CA ILE A 145 18.48 -6.25 3.40
C ILE A 145 18.26 -5.79 4.85
N ALA A 146 18.06 -4.50 5.08
CA ALA A 146 17.85 -3.95 6.41
C ALA A 146 16.55 -4.47 7.07
N MET A 147 15.44 -4.53 6.33
CA MET A 147 14.18 -5.11 6.82
C MET A 147 14.36 -6.57 7.25
N LEU A 148 14.98 -7.38 6.39
CA LEU A 148 15.22 -8.80 6.62
C LEU A 148 16.26 -9.04 7.72
N ALA A 149 17.27 -8.19 7.87
CA ALA A 149 18.25 -8.25 8.93
C ALA A 149 17.64 -7.95 10.31
N CYS A 150 16.77 -6.94 10.39
CA CYS A 150 15.98 -6.69 11.60
C CYS A 150 15.13 -7.90 11.98
N ALA A 151 14.37 -8.44 11.01
CA ALA A 151 13.54 -9.62 11.22
C ALA A 151 14.38 -10.85 11.66
N ARG A 152 15.61 -10.98 11.15
CA ARG A 152 16.50 -12.10 11.48
C ARG A 152 16.90 -12.14 12.94
N ILE A 153 17.17 -10.98 13.55
CA ILE A 153 17.59 -10.85 14.96
C ILE A 153 16.46 -10.49 15.91
N GLY A 154 15.21 -10.42 15.41
CA GLY A 154 14.05 -10.04 16.21
C GLY A 154 13.97 -8.54 16.54
N ALA A 155 14.73 -7.68 15.88
CA ALA A 155 14.57 -6.25 15.97
C ALA A 155 13.31 -5.79 15.20
N VAL A 156 12.67 -4.74 15.66
CA VAL A 156 11.44 -4.19 15.08
C VAL A 156 11.80 -3.06 14.13
N HIS A 157 11.60 -3.26 12.82
CA HIS A 157 11.86 -2.19 11.88
C HIS A 157 10.68 -1.21 11.77
N CYS A 158 11.01 0.05 11.54
CA CYS A 158 10.09 1.13 11.32
C CYS A 158 10.51 1.86 10.03
N VAL A 159 9.88 1.51 8.90
CA VAL A 159 10.21 2.13 7.61
C VAL A 159 9.47 3.44 7.48
N VAL A 160 10.23 4.50 7.26
CA VAL A 160 9.74 5.85 7.00
C VAL A 160 10.00 6.17 5.53
N PHE A 161 8.97 6.58 4.81
CA PHE A 161 9.10 6.90 3.40
C PHE A 161 10.17 7.99 3.16
N GLY A 162 11.16 7.69 2.31
CA GLY A 162 12.33 8.56 2.05
C GLY A 162 12.04 9.94 1.48
N GLY A 163 10.78 10.22 1.25
CA GLY A 163 10.31 11.53 0.84
C GLY A 163 9.64 12.35 1.94
N PHE A 164 9.51 11.86 3.17
CA PHE A 164 8.96 12.64 4.27
C PHE A 164 9.94 13.71 4.76
N SER A 165 9.40 14.77 5.38
CA SER A 165 10.19 15.85 5.97
C SER A 165 11.00 15.39 7.19
N PRO A 166 12.01 16.18 7.62
CA PRO A 166 12.72 15.95 8.88
C PRO A 166 11.79 15.84 10.11
N ASP A 167 10.77 16.71 10.21
CA ASP A 167 9.78 16.68 11.31
C ASP A 167 8.99 15.36 11.32
N SER A 168 8.56 14.90 10.16
CA SER A 168 7.88 13.61 10.02
C SER A 168 8.76 12.44 10.41
N LEU A 169 10.05 12.49 10.09
CA LEU A 169 11.02 11.49 10.50
C LEU A 169 11.26 11.53 12.01
N ALA A 170 11.50 12.72 12.57
CA ALA A 170 11.72 12.92 14.00
C ALA A 170 10.56 12.39 14.85
N SER A 171 9.32 12.71 14.47
CA SER A 171 8.13 12.24 15.21
C SER A 171 8.02 10.71 15.25
N ARG A 172 8.49 10.01 14.24
CA ARG A 172 8.48 8.53 14.20
C ARG A 172 9.63 7.93 14.99
N ILE A 173 10.78 8.60 15.00
CA ILE A 173 11.92 8.23 15.86
C ILE A 173 11.51 8.38 17.33
N GLU A 174 10.91 9.51 17.69
CA GLU A 174 10.43 9.77 19.05
C GLU A 174 9.39 8.73 19.48
N ASP A 175 8.33 8.51 18.68
CA ASP A 175 7.25 7.58 19.04
C ASP A 175 7.74 6.12 19.13
N SER A 176 8.59 5.68 18.20
CA SER A 176 9.15 4.32 18.23
C SER A 176 10.29 4.14 19.22
N GLN A 177 10.91 5.22 19.72
CA GLN A 177 12.13 5.18 20.53
C GLN A 177 13.23 4.34 19.85
N ALA A 178 13.49 4.62 18.57
CA ALA A 178 14.45 3.88 17.76
C ALA A 178 15.89 4.21 18.17
N LYS A 179 16.71 3.17 18.35
CA LYS A 179 18.13 3.32 18.74
C LYS A 179 19.06 3.57 17.53
N LEU A 180 18.65 3.19 16.34
CA LEU A 180 19.47 3.25 15.14
C LEU A 180 18.62 3.70 13.95
N VAL A 181 19.22 4.56 13.11
CA VAL A 181 18.64 4.99 11.82
C VAL A 181 19.50 4.47 10.69
N ILE A 182 18.85 3.92 9.66
CA ILE A 182 19.49 3.50 8.41
C ILE A 182 19.02 4.43 7.30
N THR A 183 19.95 5.03 6.57
CA THR A 183 19.68 5.96 5.48
C THR A 183 20.68 5.81 4.33
N ALA A 184 20.60 6.67 3.34
CA ALA A 184 21.58 6.79 2.26
C ALA A 184 22.09 8.24 2.16
N ASP A 185 23.21 8.44 1.48
CA ASP A 185 23.71 9.78 1.16
C ASP A 185 22.64 10.61 0.46
N SER A 186 21.95 10.01 -0.50
CA SER A 186 20.84 10.62 -1.23
C SER A 186 19.98 9.56 -1.94
N SER A 187 18.80 9.97 -2.43
CA SER A 187 17.96 9.22 -3.36
C SER A 187 17.92 9.90 -4.72
N LEU A 188 17.62 9.12 -5.76
CA LEU A 188 17.33 9.64 -7.10
C LEU A 188 15.84 9.49 -7.40
N ARG A 189 15.23 10.55 -7.93
CA ARG A 189 13.85 10.52 -8.41
C ARG A 189 13.72 11.37 -9.67
N ALA A 190 13.45 10.74 -10.81
CA ALA A 190 13.42 11.40 -12.12
C ALA A 190 14.68 12.20 -12.42
N GLY A 191 15.85 11.66 -12.12
CA GLY A 191 17.15 12.30 -12.29
C GLY A 191 17.50 13.37 -11.25
N LYS A 192 16.60 13.68 -10.30
CA LYS A 192 16.85 14.67 -9.25
C LYS A 192 17.34 14.00 -7.97
N LEU A 193 18.35 14.60 -7.34
CA LEU A 193 18.86 14.17 -6.03
C LEU A 193 17.94 14.66 -4.91
N LEU A 194 17.63 13.77 -3.97
CA LEU A 194 16.95 14.07 -2.71
C LEU A 194 17.92 13.83 -1.55
N PRO A 195 18.16 14.81 -0.67
CA PRO A 195 19.23 14.75 0.33
C PRO A 195 18.78 13.98 1.59
N LEU A 196 18.82 12.65 1.58
CA LEU A 196 18.30 11.83 2.68
C LEU A 196 19.10 11.99 3.97
N LYS A 197 20.44 11.94 3.89
CA LYS A 197 21.30 12.09 5.07
C LYS A 197 21.15 13.46 5.72
N GLU A 198 21.03 14.51 4.93
CA GLU A 198 20.78 15.87 5.44
C GLU A 198 19.44 15.95 6.18
N ASN A 199 18.40 15.34 5.63
CA ASN A 199 17.09 15.25 6.31
C ASN A 199 17.18 14.48 7.64
N VAL A 200 17.99 13.42 7.70
CA VAL A 200 18.23 12.68 8.95
C VAL A 200 18.97 13.58 9.97
N ASP A 201 19.96 14.33 9.52
CA ASP A 201 20.69 15.25 10.42
C ASP A 201 19.78 16.33 10.99
N LEU A 202 18.93 16.93 10.16
CA LEU A 202 17.92 17.89 10.60
C LEU A 202 16.89 17.28 11.57
N ALA A 203 16.45 16.05 11.28
CA ALA A 203 15.52 15.34 12.17
C ALA A 203 16.14 15.08 13.57
N LEU A 204 17.43 14.71 13.58
CA LEU A 204 18.15 14.40 14.84
C LEU A 204 18.57 15.65 15.66
N GLU A 205 18.30 16.84 15.15
CA GLU A 205 18.39 18.11 15.90
C GLU A 205 17.08 18.45 16.61
N LEU A 206 15.97 17.76 16.30
CA LEU A 206 14.68 17.99 16.92
C LEU A 206 14.55 17.23 18.24
N PRO A 207 13.80 17.79 19.22
CA PRO A 207 13.57 17.12 20.50
C PRO A 207 12.91 15.73 20.35
N GLY A 208 13.24 14.80 21.27
CA GLY A 208 12.67 13.46 21.30
C GLY A 208 13.42 12.42 20.46
N THR A 209 14.50 12.83 19.78
CA THR A 209 15.32 11.94 18.94
C THR A 209 16.63 11.49 19.58
N GLU A 210 16.85 11.85 20.85
CA GLU A 210 18.07 11.56 21.62
C GLU A 210 18.30 10.06 21.87
N CYS A 211 17.29 9.23 21.61
CA CYS A 211 17.38 7.77 21.68
C CYS A 211 18.25 7.17 20.56
N VAL A 212 18.55 7.92 19.49
CA VAL A 212 19.36 7.44 18.38
C VAL A 212 20.85 7.47 18.73
N GLU A 213 21.45 6.30 18.80
CA GLU A 213 22.88 6.13 19.10
C GLU A 213 23.74 6.14 17.84
N ASN A 214 23.26 5.53 16.75
CA ASN A 214 24.01 5.42 15.50
C ASN A 214 23.15 5.67 14.26
N VAL A 215 23.80 6.16 13.19
CA VAL A 215 23.24 6.33 11.86
C VAL A 215 24.09 5.54 10.86
N VAL A 216 23.51 4.55 10.20
CA VAL A 216 24.15 3.79 9.11
C VAL A 216 23.79 4.42 7.79
N VAL A 217 24.81 4.76 6.98
CA VAL A 217 24.65 5.49 5.70
C VAL A 217 25.11 4.63 4.53
N VAL A 218 24.20 4.38 3.60
CA VAL A 218 24.49 3.72 2.33
C VAL A 218 25.08 4.75 1.34
N TYR A 219 26.22 4.42 0.75
CA TYR A 219 26.87 5.23 -0.30
C TYR A 219 26.20 4.93 -1.65
N ARG A 220 25.16 5.71 -2.00
CA ARG A 220 24.31 5.44 -3.17
C ARG A 220 24.69 6.25 -4.39
N ASN A 221 24.84 7.55 -4.26
CA ASN A 221 25.00 8.48 -5.37
C ASN A 221 26.29 9.32 -5.31
N ALA A 222 27.19 9.03 -4.37
CA ALA A 222 28.40 9.82 -4.13
C ALA A 222 28.11 11.30 -3.84
N ASN A 223 26.93 11.58 -3.24
CA ASN A 223 26.58 12.93 -2.83
C ASN A 223 27.50 13.37 -1.66
N PRO A 224 28.15 14.53 -1.73
CA PRO A 224 28.90 15.05 -0.59
C PRO A 224 28.00 15.24 0.62
N ILE A 225 28.32 14.57 1.72
CA ILE A 225 27.59 14.64 2.99
C ILE A 225 28.56 14.79 4.14
N GLU A 226 28.09 15.36 5.24
CA GLU A 226 28.82 15.36 6.51
C GLU A 226 28.58 14.03 7.24
N MET A 227 29.66 13.43 7.74
CA MET A 227 29.61 12.24 8.60
C MET A 227 30.02 12.64 10.01
N LYS A 228 29.09 12.63 10.95
CA LYS A 228 29.36 13.01 12.35
C LYS A 228 30.14 11.90 13.07
N PRO A 229 31.40 12.18 13.53
CA PRO A 229 32.24 11.17 14.19
C PRO A 229 31.56 10.58 15.42
N GLY A 230 31.68 9.26 15.61
CA GLY A 230 31.11 8.55 16.75
C GLY A 230 29.62 8.19 16.63
N ARG A 231 28.89 8.78 15.68
CA ARG A 231 27.49 8.49 15.41
C ARG A 231 27.28 7.82 14.06
N ASP A 232 27.92 8.37 13.00
CA ASP A 232 27.65 8.00 11.60
C ASP A 232 28.60 6.93 11.09
N LEU A 233 28.05 5.92 10.41
CA LEU A 233 28.75 4.72 9.98
C LEU A 233 28.51 4.49 8.48
N TRP A 234 29.56 4.30 7.71
CA TRP A 234 29.42 3.89 6.31
C TRP A 234 29.05 2.41 6.19
N TYR A 235 27.90 2.10 5.59
CA TYR A 235 27.42 0.74 5.37
C TYR A 235 28.48 -0.16 4.74
N HIS A 236 29.09 0.29 3.63
CA HIS A 236 30.07 -0.48 2.86
C HIS A 236 31.38 -0.75 3.61
N LEU A 237 31.68 0.00 4.66
CA LEU A 237 32.85 -0.25 5.52
C LEU A 237 32.53 -1.25 6.62
N ILE A 238 31.45 -1.01 7.36
CA ILE A 238 31.12 -1.82 8.54
C ILE A 238 30.67 -3.24 8.16
N ILE A 239 30.09 -3.45 6.96
CA ILE A 239 29.68 -4.78 6.50
C ILE A 239 30.87 -5.70 6.19
N MET A 240 32.03 -5.14 5.92
CA MET A 240 33.28 -5.88 5.69
C MET A 240 33.94 -6.39 6.98
N GLU A 241 33.49 -5.88 8.12
CA GLU A 241 34.06 -6.22 9.43
C GLU A 241 33.40 -7.45 10.10
N VAL A 242 32.40 -8.04 9.45
CA VAL A 242 31.58 -9.14 9.96
C VAL A 242 31.46 -10.26 8.96
N ASP A 243 31.25 -11.48 9.43
CA ASP A 243 31.00 -12.63 8.57
C ASP A 243 29.50 -12.80 8.23
N ALA A 244 29.20 -13.69 7.29
CA ALA A 244 27.85 -14.00 6.83
C ALA A 244 27.15 -15.10 7.63
N ASN A 245 27.64 -15.47 8.81
CA ASN A 245 27.01 -16.46 9.66
C ASN A 245 26.22 -15.76 10.80
N CYS A 246 24.91 -15.73 10.65
CA CYS A 246 24.01 -15.18 11.65
C CYS A 246 22.79 -16.09 11.78
N PRO A 247 22.77 -17.03 12.75
CA PRO A 247 21.58 -17.84 13.00
C PRO A 247 20.33 -16.99 13.26
N PRO A 248 19.17 -17.39 12.73
CA PRO A 248 17.93 -16.64 12.94
C PRO A 248 17.46 -16.75 14.40
N GLU A 249 17.05 -15.63 14.97
CA GLU A 249 16.47 -15.58 16.34
C GLU A 249 15.10 -16.28 16.34
N PRO A 250 14.85 -17.24 17.26
CA PRO A 250 13.51 -17.79 17.44
C PRO A 250 12.54 -16.70 17.95
N MET A 251 11.49 -16.43 17.17
CA MET A 251 10.48 -15.43 17.48
C MET A 251 9.16 -16.12 17.76
N LYS A 252 8.48 -15.74 18.85
CA LYS A 252 7.09 -16.15 19.06
C LYS A 252 6.22 -15.54 17.95
N ALA A 253 5.15 -16.22 17.58
CA ALA A 253 4.24 -15.73 16.56
C ALA A 253 3.67 -14.33 16.84
N GLU A 254 3.49 -13.99 18.11
CA GLU A 254 2.98 -12.67 18.55
C GLU A 254 4.10 -11.66 18.90
N ASP A 255 5.38 -12.01 18.75
CA ASP A 255 6.45 -11.03 18.87
C ASP A 255 6.36 -9.97 17.76
N PRO A 256 6.61 -8.68 18.06
CA PRO A 256 6.60 -7.60 17.08
C PRO A 256 7.55 -7.85 15.90
N LEU A 257 7.09 -7.54 14.68
CA LEU A 257 7.90 -7.58 13.45
C LEU A 257 8.23 -6.18 12.97
N PHE A 258 7.22 -5.34 12.81
CA PHE A 258 7.41 -3.95 12.38
C PHE A 258 6.31 -3.02 12.89
N ILE A 259 6.65 -1.73 12.89
CA ILE A 259 5.74 -0.62 13.10
C ILE A 259 5.67 0.19 11.82
N LEU A 260 4.47 0.43 11.31
CA LEU A 260 4.27 1.26 10.12
C LEU A 260 3.29 2.38 10.42
N TYR A 261 3.72 3.62 10.23
CA TYR A 261 2.93 4.79 10.56
C TYR A 261 1.95 5.16 9.46
N THR A 262 0.68 5.34 9.85
CA THR A 262 -0.38 5.87 8.98
C THR A 262 -0.81 7.25 9.44
N SER A 263 -1.33 8.06 8.51
CA SER A 263 -1.94 9.36 8.86
C SER A 263 -3.21 9.12 9.66
N GLY A 264 -3.29 9.73 10.85
CA GLY A 264 -4.52 9.72 11.67
C GLY A 264 -5.44 10.89 11.30
N SER A 265 -6.74 10.72 11.50
CA SER A 265 -7.74 11.81 11.40
C SER A 265 -7.47 12.93 12.42
N THR A 266 -6.80 12.64 13.53
CA THR A 266 -6.50 13.55 14.65
C THR A 266 -5.14 14.25 14.55
N GLY A 267 -4.41 14.13 13.43
CA GLY A 267 -3.11 14.80 13.23
C GLY A 267 -1.88 14.01 13.70
N LYS A 268 -1.92 13.30 14.83
CA LYS A 268 -0.80 12.44 15.26
C LYS A 268 -0.81 11.11 14.48
N PRO A 269 0.32 10.71 13.85
CA PRO A 269 0.42 9.42 13.16
C PRO A 269 0.11 8.24 14.10
N LYS A 270 -0.46 7.16 13.52
CA LYS A 270 -0.70 5.89 14.23
C LYS A 270 0.36 4.89 13.86
N GLY A 271 1.14 4.41 14.82
CA GLY A 271 2.10 3.32 14.62
C GLY A 271 1.38 1.97 14.60
N VAL A 272 1.04 1.48 13.40
CA VAL A 272 0.39 0.17 13.23
C VAL A 272 1.39 -0.93 13.51
N LEU A 273 1.12 -1.75 14.53
CA LEU A 273 1.98 -2.86 14.93
C LEU A 273 1.53 -4.17 14.28
N HIS A 274 2.42 -4.80 13.52
CA HIS A 274 2.27 -6.16 13.04
C HIS A 274 3.23 -7.12 13.74
N THR A 275 2.73 -8.33 14.03
CA THR A 275 3.49 -9.41 14.66
C THR A 275 4.02 -10.41 13.63
N THR A 276 4.75 -11.41 14.08
CA THR A 276 5.61 -12.25 13.25
C THR A 276 4.84 -13.35 12.52
N GLY A 277 4.18 -14.26 13.26
CA GLY A 277 3.68 -15.52 12.70
C GLY A 277 2.41 -15.36 11.89
N GLY A 278 1.37 -14.75 12.47
CA GLY A 278 0.08 -14.57 11.78
C GLY A 278 0.22 -13.74 10.51
N TYR A 279 0.98 -12.64 10.59
CA TYR A 279 1.27 -11.80 9.42
C TYR A 279 1.96 -12.60 8.30
N LEU A 280 3.02 -13.36 8.62
CA LEU A 280 3.76 -14.11 7.61
C LEU A 280 2.90 -15.18 6.94
N VAL A 281 2.15 -15.97 7.73
CA VAL A 281 1.21 -16.97 7.18
C VAL A 281 0.22 -16.31 6.23
N TYR A 282 -0.35 -15.19 6.64
CA TYR A 282 -1.39 -14.49 5.87
C TYR A 282 -0.85 -13.93 4.56
N VAL A 283 0.25 -13.16 4.59
CA VAL A 283 0.80 -12.56 3.37
C VAL A 283 1.37 -13.58 2.41
N THR A 284 1.96 -14.67 2.93
CA THR A 284 2.48 -15.76 2.10
C THR A 284 1.34 -16.50 1.38
N SER A 285 0.24 -16.79 2.09
CA SER A 285 -0.93 -17.47 1.53
C SER A 285 -1.66 -16.58 0.52
N THR A 286 -1.96 -15.32 0.89
CA THR A 286 -2.69 -14.40 0.00
C THR A 286 -1.90 -14.02 -1.24
N PHE A 287 -0.59 -13.83 -1.13
CA PHE A 287 0.27 -13.60 -2.30
C PHE A 287 0.18 -14.77 -3.29
N LYS A 288 0.29 -15.99 -2.79
CA LYS A 288 0.24 -17.21 -3.61
C LYS A 288 -1.09 -17.39 -4.33
N GLU A 289 -2.20 -17.13 -3.63
CA GLU A 289 -3.55 -17.32 -4.16
C GLU A 289 -3.98 -16.18 -5.11
N VAL A 290 -3.84 -14.92 -4.67
CA VAL A 290 -4.33 -13.75 -5.44
C VAL A 290 -3.56 -13.58 -6.75
N PHE A 291 -2.26 -13.78 -6.73
CA PHE A 291 -1.44 -13.67 -7.95
C PHE A 291 -1.32 -15.00 -8.72
N ASP A 292 -2.05 -16.03 -8.29
CA ASP A 292 -2.02 -17.36 -8.94
C ASP A 292 -0.59 -17.79 -9.29
N LEU A 293 0.29 -17.70 -8.29
CA LEU A 293 1.74 -17.73 -8.42
C LEU A 293 2.23 -19.01 -9.12
N LYS A 294 3.10 -18.83 -10.13
CA LYS A 294 3.83 -19.88 -10.83
C LYS A 294 5.33 -19.83 -10.50
N GLN A 295 6.02 -20.94 -10.73
CA GLN A 295 7.42 -21.12 -10.30
C GLN A 295 8.39 -20.10 -10.91
N ASP A 296 8.15 -19.72 -12.18
CA ASP A 296 9.06 -18.88 -12.96
C ASP A 296 8.58 -17.43 -13.08
N ASP A 297 7.60 -17.04 -12.27
CA ASP A 297 7.10 -15.68 -12.28
C ASP A 297 8.17 -14.66 -11.88
N VAL A 298 8.23 -13.58 -12.64
CA VAL A 298 8.89 -12.33 -12.25
C VAL A 298 7.78 -11.36 -11.85
N TYR A 299 7.71 -11.12 -10.56
CA TYR A 299 6.68 -10.27 -9.98
C TYR A 299 7.19 -8.86 -9.76
N TRP A 300 6.44 -7.88 -10.21
CA TRP A 300 6.75 -6.47 -10.01
C TRP A 300 5.62 -5.75 -9.27
N CYS A 301 5.91 -5.31 -8.06
CA CYS A 301 5.12 -4.35 -7.32
C CYS A 301 5.78 -2.98 -7.38
N THR A 302 5.04 -1.95 -7.80
CA THR A 302 5.58 -0.59 -7.94
C THR A 302 5.55 0.21 -6.63
N ALA A 303 5.08 -0.39 -5.53
CA ALA A 303 5.00 0.27 -4.23
C ALA A 303 6.38 0.44 -3.59
N ASP A 304 6.53 1.56 -2.85
CA ASP A 304 7.69 1.82 -2.01
C ASP A 304 7.62 1.01 -0.70
N VAL A 305 8.79 0.62 -0.17
CA VAL A 305 8.90 -0.08 1.12
C VAL A 305 8.39 0.75 2.31
N GLY A 306 8.27 2.06 2.17
CA GLY A 306 7.66 2.95 3.15
C GLY A 306 6.14 2.77 3.33
N TRP A 307 5.51 1.89 2.54
CA TRP A 307 4.09 1.57 2.61
C TRP A 307 3.87 0.09 2.90
N ILE A 308 2.68 -0.26 3.42
CA ILE A 308 2.36 -1.65 3.73
C ILE A 308 2.43 -2.56 2.50
N THR A 309 2.09 -2.05 1.32
CA THR A 309 2.19 -2.82 0.07
C THR A 309 3.63 -3.22 -0.23
N GLY A 310 4.59 -2.34 0.06
CA GLY A 310 6.01 -2.64 -0.05
C GLY A 310 6.48 -3.70 0.96
N HIS A 311 5.94 -3.68 2.17
CA HIS A 311 6.21 -4.74 3.16
C HIS A 311 5.62 -6.07 2.71
N SER A 312 4.29 -6.12 2.54
CA SER A 312 3.54 -7.37 2.36
C SER A 312 3.73 -7.98 0.99
N TYR A 313 3.76 -7.17 -0.08
CA TYR A 313 3.71 -7.65 -1.46
C TYR A 313 4.84 -7.14 -2.36
N LEU A 314 5.91 -6.58 -1.81
CA LEU A 314 7.18 -6.42 -2.51
C LEU A 314 8.28 -7.26 -1.84
N ILE A 315 8.31 -7.30 -0.50
CA ILE A 315 9.38 -7.98 0.25
C ILE A 315 8.89 -9.32 0.81
N TYR A 316 8.03 -9.34 1.84
CA TYR A 316 7.74 -10.54 2.62
C TYR A 316 6.96 -11.61 1.85
N GLY A 317 5.84 -11.27 1.24
CA GLY A 317 5.01 -12.23 0.50
C GLY A 317 5.74 -12.90 -0.66
N PRO A 318 6.37 -12.15 -1.57
CA PRO A 318 7.15 -12.73 -2.66
C PRO A 318 8.32 -13.59 -2.19
N LEU A 319 9.18 -13.08 -1.30
CA LEU A 319 10.37 -13.81 -0.84
C LEU A 319 10.01 -15.06 -0.04
N ALA A 320 8.97 -15.01 0.81
CA ALA A 320 8.49 -16.19 1.53
C ALA A 320 7.90 -17.27 0.60
N ASN A 321 7.55 -16.92 -0.64
CA ASN A 321 7.14 -17.87 -1.68
C ASN A 321 8.28 -18.28 -2.63
N GLY A 322 9.51 -17.86 -2.41
CA GLY A 322 10.64 -18.15 -3.30
C GLY A 322 10.52 -17.50 -4.68
N THR A 323 9.78 -16.38 -4.78
CA THR A 323 9.51 -15.67 -6.03
C THR A 323 10.59 -14.63 -6.31
N THR A 324 10.87 -14.40 -7.60
CA THR A 324 11.69 -13.25 -8.03
C THR A 324 10.85 -11.99 -7.96
N THR A 325 11.23 -11.04 -7.10
CA THR A 325 10.57 -9.73 -6.98
C THR A 325 11.40 -8.63 -7.61
N LEU A 326 10.74 -7.70 -8.32
CA LEU A 326 11.39 -6.55 -8.93
C LEU A 326 11.18 -5.31 -8.07
N MET A 327 12.28 -4.70 -7.66
CA MET A 327 12.34 -3.48 -6.87
C MET A 327 12.75 -2.31 -7.77
N PHE A 328 11.91 -1.28 -7.85
CA PHE A 328 12.08 -0.16 -8.78
C PHE A 328 12.34 1.14 -8.03
N GLU A 329 13.51 1.75 -8.24
CA GLU A 329 13.86 3.05 -7.65
C GLU A 329 13.27 4.23 -8.45
N GLY A 330 12.95 4.02 -9.73
CA GLY A 330 12.50 5.07 -10.65
C GLY A 330 11.03 5.47 -10.49
N VAL A 331 10.59 6.27 -11.46
CA VAL A 331 9.19 6.69 -11.61
C VAL A 331 8.67 6.36 -13.02
N PRO A 332 7.35 6.19 -13.20
CA PRO A 332 6.78 5.75 -14.49
C PRO A 332 7.11 6.67 -15.68
N GLN A 333 7.27 7.98 -15.43
CA GLN A 333 7.47 8.99 -16.46
C GLN A 333 8.94 9.29 -16.82
N TYR A 334 9.91 8.65 -16.17
CA TYR A 334 11.32 8.97 -16.38
C TYR A 334 12.12 7.78 -16.92
N PRO A 335 12.93 7.96 -17.97
CA PRO A 335 13.15 9.19 -18.76
C PRO A 335 12.01 9.51 -19.73
N THR A 336 11.10 8.57 -19.96
CA THR A 336 9.91 8.71 -20.81
C THR A 336 8.75 7.90 -20.21
N TRP A 337 7.52 8.18 -20.63
CA TRP A 337 6.32 7.43 -20.21
C TRP A 337 6.31 5.95 -20.67
N ALA A 338 7.19 5.56 -21.62
CA ALA A 338 7.40 4.16 -21.98
C ALA A 338 8.16 3.35 -20.91
N ARG A 339 8.66 4.01 -19.85
CA ARG A 339 9.54 3.41 -18.83
C ARG A 339 8.98 2.13 -18.23
N LEU A 340 7.71 2.12 -17.86
CA LEU A 340 7.08 0.94 -17.27
C LEU A 340 7.09 -0.25 -18.24
N GLY A 341 6.69 -0.03 -19.48
CA GLY A 341 6.71 -1.06 -20.52
C GLY A 341 8.12 -1.57 -20.83
N HIS A 342 9.11 -0.68 -20.82
CA HIS A 342 10.53 -1.06 -21.03
C HIS A 342 11.05 -1.94 -19.87
N VAL A 343 10.67 -1.68 -18.64
CA VAL A 343 11.02 -2.53 -17.48
C VAL A 343 10.38 -3.91 -17.61
N VAL A 344 9.10 -3.97 -18.01
CA VAL A 344 8.41 -5.23 -18.28
C VAL A 344 9.12 -6.06 -19.34
N ASP A 345 9.47 -5.44 -20.46
CA ASP A 345 10.16 -6.13 -21.56
C ASP A 345 11.58 -6.57 -21.17
N LYS A 346 12.35 -5.67 -20.54
CA LYS A 346 13.74 -5.92 -20.13
C LYS A 346 13.85 -7.11 -19.16
N HIS A 347 12.99 -7.16 -18.16
CA HIS A 347 13.06 -8.16 -17.09
C HIS A 347 12.05 -9.30 -17.24
N LYS A 348 11.28 -9.31 -18.34
CA LYS A 348 10.25 -10.33 -18.62
C LYS A 348 9.25 -10.49 -17.46
N VAL A 349 8.79 -9.35 -16.96
CA VAL A 349 7.81 -9.30 -15.88
C VAL A 349 6.54 -10.06 -16.28
N SER A 350 6.08 -10.95 -15.43
CA SER A 350 4.87 -11.76 -15.65
C SER A 350 3.65 -11.23 -14.89
N ILE A 351 3.88 -10.57 -13.77
CA ILE A 351 2.84 -9.99 -12.92
C ILE A 351 3.20 -8.54 -12.60
N LEU A 352 2.29 -7.60 -12.92
CA LEU A 352 2.45 -6.19 -12.61
C LEU A 352 1.37 -5.74 -11.61
N TYR A 353 1.79 -5.27 -10.44
CA TYR A 353 0.93 -4.80 -9.37
C TYR A 353 1.22 -3.33 -9.08
N THR A 354 0.26 -2.45 -9.38
CA THR A 354 0.47 -0.99 -9.33
C THR A 354 -0.77 -0.24 -8.84
N ALA A 355 -0.62 1.06 -8.61
CA ALA A 355 -1.70 1.89 -8.10
C ALA A 355 -2.53 2.53 -9.23
N PRO A 356 -3.85 2.75 -9.05
CA PRO A 356 -4.71 3.47 -10.00
C PRO A 356 -4.19 4.85 -10.40
N THR A 357 -3.55 5.58 -9.48
CA THR A 357 -2.91 6.86 -9.80
C THR A 357 -1.83 6.73 -10.88
N ALA A 358 -1.00 5.68 -10.85
CA ALA A 358 0.00 5.45 -11.90
C ALA A 358 -0.68 5.06 -13.23
N ILE A 359 -1.75 4.27 -13.16
CA ILE A 359 -2.54 3.87 -14.34
C ILE A 359 -3.16 5.08 -15.01
N ARG A 360 -3.85 5.96 -14.25
CA ARG A 360 -4.44 7.20 -14.77
C ARG A 360 -3.40 8.15 -15.34
N ALA A 361 -2.24 8.26 -14.71
CA ALA A 361 -1.16 9.10 -15.22
C ALA A 361 -0.65 8.61 -16.59
N MET A 362 -0.49 7.30 -16.78
CA MET A 362 -0.12 6.73 -18.09
C MET A 362 -1.24 6.88 -19.11
N MET A 363 -2.49 6.63 -18.72
CA MET A 363 -3.67 6.77 -19.59
C MET A 363 -3.79 8.20 -20.13
N ARG A 364 -3.52 9.22 -19.30
CA ARG A 364 -3.52 10.64 -19.68
C ARG A 364 -2.54 10.96 -20.81
N GLU A 365 -1.37 10.31 -20.81
CA GLU A 365 -0.32 10.55 -21.81
C GLU A 365 -0.54 9.77 -23.13
N GLY A 366 -1.50 8.85 -23.13
CA GLY A 366 -1.94 8.11 -24.30
C GLY A 366 -1.28 6.75 -24.49
N ASP A 367 -1.85 5.97 -25.42
CA ASP A 367 -1.51 4.55 -25.61
C ASP A 367 -0.16 4.32 -26.28
N SER A 368 0.37 5.29 -27.04
CA SER A 368 1.56 5.11 -27.89
C SER A 368 2.78 4.66 -27.07
N PHE A 369 3.01 5.29 -25.92
CA PHE A 369 4.13 4.96 -25.04
C PHE A 369 4.07 3.52 -24.50
N VAL A 370 2.85 3.05 -24.18
CA VAL A 370 2.66 1.68 -23.70
C VAL A 370 2.93 0.69 -24.82
N ARG A 371 2.53 1.02 -26.05
CA ARG A 371 2.66 0.15 -27.24
C ARG A 371 4.09 0.04 -27.79
N GLU A 372 5.01 0.89 -27.35
CA GLU A 372 6.43 0.84 -27.75
C GLU A 372 7.16 -0.42 -27.24
N SER A 373 6.67 -1.08 -26.20
CA SER A 373 7.33 -2.21 -25.55
C SER A 373 6.62 -3.55 -25.82
N ASN A 374 7.40 -4.63 -25.77
CA ASN A 374 6.86 -5.99 -25.79
C ASN A 374 6.42 -6.40 -24.37
N ARG A 375 5.11 -6.59 -24.18
CA ARG A 375 4.52 -6.98 -22.91
C ARG A 375 3.99 -8.42 -22.91
N SER A 376 4.41 -9.24 -23.90
CA SER A 376 3.95 -10.63 -24.02
C SER A 376 4.26 -11.51 -22.82
N SER A 377 5.24 -11.12 -21.98
CA SER A 377 5.54 -11.81 -20.72
C SER A 377 4.49 -11.60 -19.64
N LEU A 378 3.72 -10.49 -19.67
CA LEU A 378 2.65 -10.25 -18.71
C LEU A 378 1.55 -11.31 -18.89
N ARG A 379 1.14 -11.91 -17.75
CA ARG A 379 -0.01 -12.80 -17.68
C ARG A 379 -1.09 -12.32 -16.71
N LEU A 380 -0.71 -11.46 -15.75
CA LEU A 380 -1.60 -10.98 -14.70
C LEU A 380 -1.27 -9.51 -14.36
N LEU A 381 -2.31 -8.72 -14.16
CA LEU A 381 -2.25 -7.35 -13.69
C LEU A 381 -2.88 -7.24 -12.31
N GLY A 382 -2.49 -6.25 -11.53
CA GLY A 382 -3.10 -5.97 -10.24
C GLY A 382 -3.19 -4.47 -9.95
N SER A 383 -4.20 -4.11 -9.15
CA SER A 383 -4.47 -2.75 -8.71
C SER A 383 -4.53 -2.68 -7.18
N VAL A 384 -3.96 -1.63 -6.60
CA VAL A 384 -3.82 -1.48 -5.14
C VAL A 384 -3.76 -0.02 -4.69
N GLY A 385 -4.24 0.21 -3.47
CA GLY A 385 -4.00 1.45 -2.71
C GLY A 385 -5.16 2.44 -2.73
N GLU A 386 -5.98 2.42 -3.73
CA GLU A 386 -7.21 3.21 -3.86
C GLU A 386 -8.21 2.51 -4.79
N PRO A 387 -9.51 2.84 -4.74
CA PRO A 387 -10.47 2.33 -5.73
C PRO A 387 -10.07 2.74 -7.14
N ILE A 388 -10.16 1.81 -8.09
CA ILE A 388 -9.97 2.07 -9.51
C ILE A 388 -11.32 2.30 -10.18
N ASN A 389 -11.45 3.41 -10.92
CA ASN A 389 -12.65 3.67 -11.68
C ASN A 389 -12.73 2.77 -12.93
N PRO A 390 -13.94 2.46 -13.45
CA PRO A 390 -14.12 1.54 -14.58
C PRO A 390 -13.33 1.92 -15.84
N GLU A 391 -13.20 3.22 -16.15
CA GLU A 391 -12.48 3.70 -17.31
C GLU A 391 -10.99 3.36 -17.24
N ALA A 392 -10.34 3.65 -16.11
CA ALA A 392 -8.94 3.31 -15.90
C ALA A 392 -8.72 1.78 -15.83
N TRP A 393 -9.68 1.04 -15.26
CA TRP A 393 -9.66 -0.41 -15.22
C TRP A 393 -9.71 -0.98 -16.65
N ASN A 394 -10.65 -0.51 -17.49
CA ASN A 394 -10.80 -0.94 -18.88
C ASN A 394 -9.57 -0.57 -19.72
N TRP A 395 -9.02 0.62 -19.53
CA TRP A 395 -7.78 1.01 -20.20
C TRP A 395 -6.60 0.10 -19.78
N TYR A 396 -6.47 -0.19 -18.49
CA TYR A 396 -5.41 -1.06 -17.96
C TYR A 396 -5.53 -2.48 -18.54
N TYR A 397 -6.75 -3.02 -18.59
CA TYR A 397 -7.03 -4.32 -19.18
C TYR A 397 -6.73 -4.37 -20.68
N ASN A 398 -7.25 -3.41 -21.45
CA ASN A 398 -7.17 -3.43 -22.91
C ASN A 398 -5.82 -2.95 -23.46
N VAL A 399 -5.20 -1.93 -22.85
CA VAL A 399 -3.98 -1.31 -23.37
C VAL A 399 -2.74 -1.94 -22.75
N VAL A 400 -2.63 -2.00 -21.42
CA VAL A 400 -1.46 -2.60 -20.76
C VAL A 400 -1.50 -4.11 -20.84
N GLY A 401 -2.65 -4.72 -20.54
CA GLY A 401 -2.88 -6.15 -20.52
C GLY A 401 -3.22 -6.76 -21.88
N GLU A 402 -3.37 -5.93 -22.94
CA GLU A 402 -3.70 -6.36 -24.32
C GLU A 402 -4.97 -7.23 -24.40
N GLY A 403 -5.94 -7.01 -23.50
CA GLY A 403 -7.20 -7.75 -23.41
C GLY A 403 -7.07 -9.21 -22.98
N ARG A 404 -5.88 -9.66 -22.56
CA ARG A 404 -5.60 -11.06 -22.21
C ARG A 404 -5.19 -11.29 -20.74
N CYS A 405 -4.73 -10.23 -20.05
CA CYS A 405 -4.30 -10.34 -18.66
C CYS A 405 -5.47 -9.98 -17.74
N PRO A 406 -6.00 -10.90 -16.92
CA PRO A 406 -6.97 -10.52 -15.90
C PRO A 406 -6.38 -9.54 -14.90
N ILE A 407 -7.25 -8.74 -14.29
CA ILE A 407 -6.86 -7.77 -13.24
C ILE A 407 -7.34 -8.27 -11.89
N VAL A 408 -6.41 -8.38 -10.94
CA VAL A 408 -6.74 -8.53 -9.52
C VAL A 408 -6.81 -7.13 -8.89
N ASP A 409 -8.03 -6.66 -8.71
CA ASP A 409 -8.33 -5.40 -8.00
C ASP A 409 -8.48 -5.71 -6.52
N THR A 410 -7.57 -5.20 -5.70
CA THR A 410 -7.40 -5.64 -4.31
C THR A 410 -7.84 -4.55 -3.34
N TRP A 411 -8.66 -4.93 -2.35
CA TRP A 411 -8.94 -4.06 -1.22
C TRP A 411 -8.33 -4.60 0.07
N TRP A 412 -7.61 -3.73 0.74
CA TRP A 412 -7.00 -3.95 2.04
C TRP A 412 -6.37 -2.66 2.59
N GLN A 413 -5.85 -2.70 3.80
CA GLN A 413 -5.34 -1.54 4.52
C GLN A 413 -3.99 -1.87 5.18
N THR A 414 -3.28 -0.86 5.67
CA THR A 414 -2.11 -1.07 6.54
C THR A 414 -2.47 -1.92 7.75
N GLU A 415 -3.62 -1.64 8.33
CA GLU A 415 -4.20 -2.30 9.49
C GLU A 415 -4.53 -3.79 9.25
N THR A 416 -4.85 -4.15 8.03
CA THR A 416 -5.20 -5.54 7.69
C THR A 416 -3.99 -6.44 7.41
N GLY A 417 -2.82 -5.85 7.18
CA GLY A 417 -1.55 -6.55 6.92
C GLY A 417 -1.46 -7.22 5.55
N GLY A 418 -2.59 -7.58 4.97
CA GLY A 418 -2.70 -8.20 3.66
C GLY A 418 -4.08 -8.04 3.04
N ILE A 419 -4.25 -8.56 1.81
CA ILE A 419 -5.46 -8.44 1.00
C ILE A 419 -6.63 -9.16 1.67
N LEU A 420 -7.78 -8.48 1.79
CA LEU A 420 -9.02 -9.06 2.33
C LEU A 420 -10.04 -9.40 1.25
N ILE A 421 -10.17 -8.53 0.24
CA ILE A 421 -11.15 -8.70 -0.84
C ILE A 421 -10.41 -8.57 -2.17
N ALA A 422 -10.49 -9.57 -3.02
CA ALA A 422 -9.88 -9.58 -4.35
C ALA A 422 -10.42 -10.73 -5.21
N PRO A 423 -10.43 -10.61 -6.53
CA PRO A 423 -10.70 -11.75 -7.40
C PRO A 423 -9.56 -12.76 -7.35
N LEU A 424 -9.89 -14.04 -7.52
CA LEU A 424 -8.92 -15.09 -7.84
C LEU A 424 -8.96 -15.36 -9.35
N PRO A 425 -7.83 -15.25 -10.07
CA PRO A 425 -7.80 -15.22 -11.54
C PRO A 425 -8.46 -16.41 -12.24
N GLY A 426 -8.44 -17.59 -11.62
CA GLY A 426 -9.07 -18.81 -12.16
C GLY A 426 -10.50 -19.06 -11.68
N ALA A 427 -10.99 -18.27 -10.72
CA ALA A 427 -12.26 -18.54 -10.05
C ALA A 427 -13.31 -17.43 -10.23
N THR A 428 -12.90 -16.20 -10.48
CA THR A 428 -13.78 -15.03 -10.37
C THR A 428 -13.88 -14.31 -11.69
N ALA A 429 -15.10 -14.22 -12.26
CA ALA A 429 -15.37 -13.30 -13.37
C ALA A 429 -15.22 -11.85 -12.87
N LEU A 430 -14.68 -10.97 -13.70
CA LEU A 430 -14.34 -9.62 -13.29
C LEU A 430 -15.42 -8.62 -13.67
N LYS A 431 -15.65 -7.64 -12.83
CA LYS A 431 -16.46 -6.45 -13.09
C LYS A 431 -15.58 -5.21 -12.86
N PRO A 432 -15.45 -4.29 -13.83
CA PRO A 432 -14.58 -3.13 -13.71
C PRO A 432 -14.80 -2.32 -12.43
N GLY A 433 -13.72 -2.07 -11.70
CA GLY A 433 -13.72 -1.31 -10.45
C GLY A 433 -14.20 -2.08 -9.21
N SER A 434 -14.52 -3.38 -9.35
CA SER A 434 -14.91 -4.23 -8.21
C SER A 434 -13.72 -4.99 -7.64
N ALA A 435 -13.54 -4.92 -6.32
CA ALA A 435 -12.65 -5.81 -5.60
C ALA A 435 -13.21 -7.25 -5.49
N THR A 436 -14.44 -7.46 -5.93
CA THR A 436 -15.16 -8.73 -6.07
C THR A 436 -15.47 -9.44 -4.73
N ARG A 437 -14.85 -10.57 -4.43
CA ARG A 437 -15.24 -11.48 -3.34
C ARG A 437 -14.20 -11.49 -2.21
N PRO A 438 -14.62 -11.79 -0.96
CA PRO A 438 -13.69 -11.92 0.16
C PRO A 438 -12.73 -13.10 -0.05
N LEU A 439 -11.52 -12.96 0.49
CA LEU A 439 -10.57 -14.07 0.57
C LEU A 439 -10.93 -15.03 1.72
N PHE A 440 -10.26 -16.17 1.78
CA PHE A 440 -10.50 -17.21 2.76
C PHE A 440 -10.35 -16.71 4.21
N GLY A 441 -11.31 -17.05 5.07
CA GLY A 441 -11.35 -16.63 6.47
C GLY A 441 -11.84 -15.20 6.70
N ILE A 442 -12.12 -14.44 5.67
CA ILE A 442 -12.57 -13.04 5.79
C ILE A 442 -14.10 -12.98 5.73
N GLN A 443 -14.72 -12.34 6.73
CA GLN A 443 -16.16 -12.18 6.87
C GLN A 443 -16.58 -10.71 6.79
N PRO A 444 -16.60 -10.12 5.58
CA PRO A 444 -17.06 -8.74 5.43
C PRO A 444 -18.58 -8.67 5.57
N ALA A 445 -19.05 -7.56 6.14
CA ALA A 445 -20.45 -7.20 6.14
C ALA A 445 -20.63 -5.72 5.80
N ILE A 446 -21.77 -5.38 5.22
CA ILE A 446 -22.19 -4.00 5.03
C ILE A 446 -23.23 -3.70 6.09
N VAL A 447 -23.02 -2.63 6.86
CA VAL A 447 -23.91 -2.21 7.92
C VAL A 447 -24.43 -0.78 7.68
N ASP A 448 -25.62 -0.50 8.21
CA ASP A 448 -26.17 0.84 8.24
C ASP A 448 -25.48 1.74 9.29
N GLY A 449 -26.00 2.96 9.52
CA GLY A 449 -25.45 3.89 10.51
C GLY A 449 -25.59 3.43 11.96
N GLU A 450 -26.54 2.55 12.23
CA GLU A 450 -26.83 1.96 13.54
C GLU A 450 -26.09 0.63 13.79
N GLY A 451 -25.41 0.10 12.75
CA GLY A 451 -24.66 -1.14 12.82
C GLY A 451 -25.47 -2.40 12.50
N ASN A 452 -26.68 -2.26 11.95
CA ASN A 452 -27.47 -3.40 11.49
C ASN A 452 -26.90 -3.92 10.16
N GLU A 453 -26.70 -5.23 10.05
CA GLU A 453 -26.21 -5.86 8.82
C GLU A 453 -27.28 -5.80 7.73
N LEU A 454 -26.87 -5.35 6.54
CA LEU A 454 -27.69 -5.26 5.35
C LEU A 454 -27.47 -6.49 4.48
N GLU A 455 -28.54 -7.22 4.18
CA GLU A 455 -28.50 -8.44 3.37
C GLU A 455 -28.63 -8.13 1.86
N GLY A 456 -28.18 -9.07 1.01
CA GLY A 456 -28.29 -8.99 -0.46
C GLY A 456 -27.50 -7.83 -1.06
N ALA A 457 -28.06 -7.20 -2.09
CA ALA A 457 -27.50 -5.98 -2.68
C ALA A 457 -27.70 -4.82 -1.70
N ALA A 458 -26.61 -4.17 -1.31
CA ALA A 458 -26.62 -3.15 -0.27
C ALA A 458 -25.46 -2.17 -0.42
N GLU A 459 -25.62 -0.99 0.20
CA GLU A 459 -24.56 0.01 0.33
C GLU A 459 -24.55 0.54 1.78
N GLY A 460 -23.35 0.73 2.33
CA GLY A 460 -23.19 1.20 3.71
C GLY A 460 -21.74 1.18 4.18
N ASN A 461 -21.56 1.01 5.49
CA ASN A 461 -20.24 0.94 6.09
C ASN A 461 -19.70 -0.49 6.00
N LEU A 462 -18.45 -0.63 5.59
CA LEU A 462 -17.79 -1.93 5.54
C LEU A 462 -17.20 -2.28 6.90
N VAL A 463 -17.57 -3.44 7.41
CA VAL A 463 -17.02 -4.01 8.65
C VAL A 463 -16.53 -5.44 8.39
N ILE A 464 -15.62 -5.93 9.23
CA ILE A 464 -15.17 -7.33 9.23
C ILE A 464 -15.61 -7.95 10.55
N LYS A 465 -16.33 -9.07 10.48
CA LYS A 465 -17.00 -9.69 11.64
C LYS A 465 -16.09 -10.53 12.54
N ASP A 466 -14.95 -10.97 12.02
CA ASP A 466 -14.04 -11.83 12.78
C ASP A 466 -12.56 -11.52 12.41
N SER A 467 -11.64 -11.89 13.29
CA SER A 467 -10.20 -11.69 13.12
C SER A 467 -9.60 -12.62 12.07
N TRP A 468 -8.50 -12.21 11.49
CA TRP A 468 -7.66 -12.97 10.54
C TRP A 468 -6.18 -12.89 10.96
N PRO A 469 -5.32 -13.83 10.54
CA PRO A 469 -3.94 -13.90 11.04
C PRO A 469 -3.10 -12.65 10.78
N GLY A 470 -3.32 -11.97 9.64
CA GLY A 470 -2.58 -10.77 9.23
C GLY A 470 -3.04 -9.47 9.86
N GLN A 471 -4.09 -9.48 10.70
CA GLN A 471 -4.62 -8.29 11.34
C GLN A 471 -3.56 -7.64 12.26
N MET A 472 -3.49 -6.30 12.25
CA MET A 472 -2.68 -5.56 13.22
C MET A 472 -3.05 -5.93 14.66
N ARG A 473 -2.09 -5.86 15.57
CA ARG A 473 -2.35 -6.22 16.96
C ARG A 473 -2.71 -5.03 17.84
N THR A 474 -2.13 -3.86 17.53
CA THR A 474 -2.41 -2.64 18.29
C THR A 474 -1.85 -1.41 17.57
N ILE A 475 -2.12 -0.22 18.09
CA ILE A 475 -1.35 0.98 17.82
C ILE A 475 -0.20 1.01 18.83
N TRP A 476 1.04 1.18 18.34
CA TRP A 476 2.23 1.24 19.18
C TRP A 476 2.12 2.31 20.27
N GLY A 477 2.30 1.92 21.51
CA GLY A 477 2.22 2.81 22.67
C GLY A 477 0.82 3.33 23.02
N ASP A 478 -0.24 2.94 22.27
CA ASP A 478 -1.59 3.50 22.46
C ASP A 478 -2.70 2.45 22.17
N PRO A 479 -2.82 1.41 23.01
CA PRO A 479 -3.83 0.37 22.81
C PRO A 479 -5.28 0.88 22.97
N ASP A 480 -5.51 1.90 23.77
CA ASP A 480 -6.85 2.47 23.93
C ASP A 480 -7.34 3.13 22.64
N ARG A 481 -6.47 3.87 21.98
CA ARG A 481 -6.74 4.47 20.67
C ARG A 481 -7.01 3.41 19.59
N PHE A 482 -6.39 2.23 19.70
CA PHE A 482 -6.66 1.10 18.82
C PHE A 482 -8.10 0.63 18.95
N ILE A 483 -8.56 0.41 20.18
CA ILE A 483 -9.95 -0.01 20.46
C ILE A 483 -10.92 1.09 20.02
N GLU A 484 -10.64 2.34 20.36
CA GLU A 484 -11.49 3.48 20.00
C GLU A 484 -11.64 3.63 18.48
N ALA A 485 -10.53 3.56 17.74
CA ALA A 485 -10.54 3.82 16.30
C ALA A 485 -11.23 2.72 15.47
N TYR A 486 -11.16 1.46 15.90
CA TYR A 486 -11.55 0.34 15.04
C TYR A 486 -12.65 -0.55 15.59
N PHE A 487 -12.98 -0.49 16.90
CA PHE A 487 -13.91 -1.41 17.56
C PHE A 487 -15.00 -0.73 18.40
N SER A 488 -15.01 0.61 18.46
CA SER A 488 -16.00 1.35 19.25
C SER A 488 -17.24 1.74 18.45
N THR A 489 -17.11 1.93 17.13
CA THR A 489 -18.21 2.42 16.27
C THR A 489 -19.31 1.38 16.10
N PHE A 490 -18.93 0.14 15.80
CA PHE A 490 -19.89 -0.97 15.61
C PHE A 490 -19.50 -2.14 16.52
N LYS A 491 -20.48 -2.66 17.26
CA LYS A 491 -20.26 -3.68 18.29
C LYS A 491 -19.71 -4.98 17.69
N ASN A 492 -18.66 -5.53 18.30
CA ASN A 492 -18.05 -6.82 17.97
C ASN A 492 -17.59 -6.96 16.51
N THR A 493 -17.23 -5.89 15.87
CA THR A 493 -16.70 -5.89 14.49
C THR A 493 -15.51 -4.97 14.36
N TYR A 494 -14.62 -5.28 13.42
CA TYR A 494 -13.58 -4.35 12.99
C TYR A 494 -14.18 -3.36 11.99
N PHE A 495 -14.21 -2.08 12.34
CA PHE A 495 -14.65 -1.00 11.47
C PHE A 495 -13.52 -0.54 10.57
N THR A 496 -13.69 -0.71 9.26
CA THR A 496 -12.65 -0.40 8.27
C THR A 496 -12.48 1.11 8.03
N GLY A 497 -13.50 1.91 8.35
CA GLY A 497 -13.59 3.31 7.97
C GLY A 497 -13.82 3.53 6.47
N ASP A 498 -14.11 2.47 5.72
CA ASP A 498 -14.46 2.51 4.30
C ASP A 498 -15.96 2.24 4.10
N GLY A 499 -16.56 2.93 3.14
CA GLY A 499 -17.87 2.59 2.59
C GLY A 499 -17.73 1.53 1.51
N ALA A 500 -18.74 0.71 1.36
CA ALA A 500 -18.80 -0.29 0.30
C ALA A 500 -20.22 -0.49 -0.22
N ARG A 501 -20.30 -0.93 -1.48
CA ARG A 501 -21.51 -1.42 -2.11
C ARG A 501 -21.31 -2.90 -2.48
N ARG A 502 -22.31 -3.71 -2.24
CA ARG A 502 -22.37 -5.12 -2.67
C ARG A 502 -23.53 -5.30 -3.65
N ASP A 503 -23.31 -5.99 -4.76
CA ASP A 503 -24.37 -6.30 -5.71
C ASP A 503 -25.06 -7.64 -5.45
N GLU A 504 -26.02 -8.00 -6.30
CA GLU A 504 -26.78 -9.26 -6.23
C GLU A 504 -25.93 -10.52 -6.37
N ASP A 505 -24.77 -10.41 -7.06
CA ASP A 505 -23.78 -11.50 -7.22
C ASP A 505 -22.82 -11.62 -6.03
N GLY A 506 -22.96 -10.74 -5.02
CA GLY A 506 -22.09 -10.69 -3.84
C GLY A 506 -20.73 -10.02 -4.07
N TYR A 507 -20.60 -9.22 -5.13
CA TYR A 507 -19.37 -8.49 -5.45
C TYR A 507 -19.32 -7.15 -4.72
N TYR A 508 -18.13 -6.81 -4.19
CA TYR A 508 -17.88 -5.60 -3.43
C TYR A 508 -17.20 -4.53 -4.28
N TRP A 509 -17.74 -3.31 -4.20
CA TRP A 509 -17.08 -2.07 -4.63
C TRP A 509 -16.80 -1.21 -3.41
N ILE A 510 -15.59 -0.69 -3.31
CA ILE A 510 -15.26 0.28 -2.27
C ILE A 510 -15.66 1.67 -2.76
N THR A 511 -16.55 2.33 -2.03
CA THR A 511 -17.11 3.63 -2.42
C THR A 511 -16.31 4.82 -1.89
N GLY A 512 -15.30 4.55 -1.06
CA GLY A 512 -14.38 5.55 -0.50
C GLY A 512 -14.37 5.52 1.03
N ARG A 513 -13.62 6.47 1.62
CA ARG A 513 -13.58 6.63 3.08
C ARG A 513 -14.92 7.15 3.59
N VAL A 514 -15.36 6.62 4.74
CA VAL A 514 -16.60 7.11 5.39
C VAL A 514 -16.49 8.59 5.75
N ASP A 515 -15.28 9.06 6.11
CA ASP A 515 -14.97 10.48 6.36
C ASP A 515 -15.08 11.36 5.10
N ASP A 516 -15.04 10.77 3.91
CA ASP A 516 -15.13 11.44 2.61
C ASP A 516 -16.54 11.33 1.98
N VAL A 517 -17.50 10.73 2.68
CA VAL A 517 -18.90 10.69 2.23
C VAL A 517 -19.57 12.05 2.45
N LEU A 518 -20.26 12.50 1.43
CA LEU A 518 -20.98 13.77 1.42
C LEU A 518 -22.44 13.59 1.88
N ASN A 519 -22.94 14.48 2.73
CA ASN A 519 -24.34 14.54 3.12
C ASN A 519 -25.01 15.76 2.47
N VAL A 520 -25.50 15.57 1.25
CA VAL A 520 -26.11 16.64 0.45
C VAL A 520 -27.63 16.54 0.56
N SER A 521 -28.27 17.53 1.18
CA SER A 521 -29.74 17.57 1.34
C SER A 521 -30.31 16.28 1.96
N GLY A 522 -29.61 15.65 2.90
CA GLY A 522 -30.02 14.39 3.54
C GLY A 522 -29.71 13.12 2.73
N HIS A 523 -29.10 13.24 1.56
CA HIS A 523 -28.63 12.11 0.76
C HIS A 523 -27.14 11.87 1.00
N ARG A 524 -26.79 10.61 1.23
CA ARG A 524 -25.40 10.17 1.38
C ARG A 524 -24.81 9.86 0.01
N LEU A 525 -23.77 10.60 -0.41
CA LEU A 525 -23.13 10.45 -1.71
C LEU A 525 -21.64 10.12 -1.52
N GLY A 526 -21.17 9.07 -2.18
CA GLY A 526 -19.76 8.74 -2.23
C GLY A 526 -18.99 9.72 -3.13
N THR A 527 -17.88 10.28 -2.63
CA THR A 527 -17.02 11.15 -3.47
C THR A 527 -16.50 10.40 -4.69
N ALA A 528 -16.16 9.12 -4.54
CA ALA A 528 -15.64 8.27 -5.61
C ALA A 528 -16.61 8.11 -6.80
N GLU A 529 -17.91 8.09 -6.56
CA GLU A 529 -18.92 8.00 -7.64
C GLU A 529 -18.93 9.26 -8.50
N ILE A 530 -18.87 10.43 -7.87
CA ILE A 530 -18.84 11.72 -8.57
C ILE A 530 -17.50 11.88 -9.30
N GLU A 531 -16.40 11.47 -8.69
CA GLU A 531 -15.07 11.45 -9.32
C GLU A 531 -15.05 10.54 -10.55
N SER A 532 -15.63 9.34 -10.46
CA SER A 532 -15.76 8.42 -11.58
C SER A 532 -16.61 8.99 -12.71
N ALA A 533 -17.74 9.62 -12.39
CA ALA A 533 -18.58 10.28 -13.37
C ALA A 533 -17.84 11.40 -14.11
N LEU A 534 -17.04 12.22 -13.41
CA LEU A 534 -16.21 13.24 -14.03
C LEU A 534 -15.14 12.65 -14.96
N VAL A 535 -14.43 11.62 -14.50
CA VAL A 535 -13.34 10.97 -15.26
C VAL A 535 -13.88 10.20 -16.48
N SER A 536 -15.16 9.80 -16.49
CA SER A 536 -15.77 9.20 -17.68
C SER A 536 -15.99 10.19 -18.84
N HIS A 537 -15.78 11.48 -18.61
CA HIS A 537 -15.81 12.50 -19.67
C HIS A 537 -14.44 12.61 -20.36
N GLU A 538 -14.41 12.62 -21.70
CA GLU A 538 -13.18 12.60 -22.51
C GLU A 538 -12.19 13.75 -22.22
N ALA A 539 -12.69 14.88 -21.73
CA ALA A 539 -11.86 16.03 -21.38
C ALA A 539 -11.17 15.91 -20.02
N VAL A 540 -11.55 14.96 -19.16
CA VAL A 540 -11.09 14.88 -17.77
C VAL A 540 -10.02 13.80 -17.58
N ALA A 541 -8.88 14.19 -17.03
CA ALA A 541 -7.80 13.27 -16.68
C ALA A 541 -7.95 12.73 -15.25
N GLU A 542 -8.23 13.64 -14.29
CA GLU A 542 -8.42 13.32 -12.89
C GLU A 542 -9.45 14.24 -12.26
N ALA A 543 -10.10 13.75 -11.22
CA ALA A 543 -11.00 14.55 -10.41
C ALA A 543 -10.87 14.21 -8.93
N ALA A 544 -11.07 15.19 -8.06
CA ALA A 544 -11.22 15.01 -6.64
C ALA A 544 -12.47 15.76 -6.17
N VAL A 545 -13.23 15.12 -5.30
CA VAL A 545 -14.50 15.65 -4.79
C VAL A 545 -14.42 15.77 -3.27
N VAL A 546 -14.87 16.91 -2.76
CA VAL A 546 -14.95 17.17 -1.32
C VAL A 546 -16.24 17.91 -0.98
N GLY A 547 -16.66 17.80 0.28
CA GLY A 547 -17.72 18.64 0.80
C GLY A 547 -17.25 20.07 1.09
N MET A 548 -18.11 21.03 0.85
CA MET A 548 -17.95 22.41 1.27
C MET A 548 -19.19 22.89 2.06
N PRO A 549 -19.07 23.87 2.96
CA PRO A 549 -20.23 24.48 3.60
C PRO A 549 -21.22 25.03 2.57
N HIS A 550 -22.52 24.78 2.78
CA HIS A 550 -23.59 25.28 1.90
C HIS A 550 -24.82 25.67 2.72
N ASP A 551 -25.26 26.93 2.61
CA ASP A 551 -26.30 27.50 3.47
C ASP A 551 -27.64 26.77 3.42
N ILE A 552 -28.02 26.20 2.25
CA ILE A 552 -29.30 25.54 2.04
C ILE A 552 -29.20 24.03 2.21
N LYS A 553 -28.12 23.41 1.67
CA LYS A 553 -27.97 21.96 1.63
C LYS A 553 -27.25 21.41 2.87
N GLY A 554 -26.74 22.28 3.75
CA GLY A 554 -25.81 21.96 4.83
C GLY A 554 -24.42 21.67 4.29
N GLN A 555 -24.30 20.75 3.32
CA GLN A 555 -23.07 20.45 2.62
C GLN A 555 -23.30 20.51 1.11
N GLY A 556 -22.43 21.23 0.39
CA GLY A 556 -22.37 21.29 -1.07
C GLY A 556 -21.25 20.42 -1.62
N ILE A 557 -21.29 20.14 -2.91
CA ILE A 557 -20.33 19.34 -3.64
C ILE A 557 -19.32 20.27 -4.33
N CYS A 558 -18.07 20.21 -3.90
CA CYS A 558 -16.96 20.94 -4.52
C CYS A 558 -16.06 19.95 -5.27
N THR A 559 -15.78 20.22 -6.54
CA THR A 559 -14.97 19.36 -7.38
C THR A 559 -13.72 20.10 -7.88
N PHE A 560 -12.59 19.39 -7.88
CA PHE A 560 -11.32 19.83 -8.44
C PHE A 560 -10.99 18.92 -9.62
N VAL A 561 -10.85 19.49 -10.82
CA VAL A 561 -10.74 18.75 -12.08
C VAL A 561 -9.44 19.08 -12.79
N THR A 562 -8.66 18.05 -13.08
CA THR A 562 -7.49 18.13 -13.97
C THR A 562 -7.90 17.66 -15.35
N LEU A 563 -7.68 18.49 -16.36
CA LEU A 563 -8.03 18.20 -17.74
C LEU A 563 -6.97 17.33 -18.44
N GLN A 564 -7.37 16.66 -19.51
CA GLN A 564 -6.47 15.98 -20.43
C GLN A 564 -5.47 16.97 -21.05
N ALA A 565 -4.29 16.48 -21.42
CA ALA A 565 -3.26 17.31 -22.04
C ALA A 565 -3.77 17.96 -23.32
N GLY A 566 -3.64 19.29 -23.41
CA GLY A 566 -4.07 20.06 -24.58
C GLY A 566 -5.55 20.47 -24.59
N VAL A 567 -6.35 20.09 -23.62
CA VAL A 567 -7.72 20.56 -23.45
C VAL A 567 -7.71 21.91 -22.73
N PRO A 568 -8.27 22.99 -23.32
CA PRO A 568 -8.29 24.31 -22.68
C PRO A 568 -9.40 24.40 -21.62
N GLU A 569 -9.10 25.12 -20.55
CA GLU A 569 -10.09 25.50 -19.55
C GLU A 569 -11.10 26.49 -20.16
N SER A 570 -12.41 26.26 -19.94
CA SER A 570 -13.45 27.19 -20.35
C SER A 570 -14.70 27.09 -19.47
N GLU A 571 -15.52 28.15 -19.46
CA GLU A 571 -16.79 28.16 -18.73
C GLU A 571 -17.84 27.23 -19.39
N GLU A 572 -17.74 27.04 -20.70
CA GLU A 572 -18.58 26.11 -21.46
C GLU A 572 -18.30 24.67 -21.01
N LEU A 573 -17.03 24.28 -20.96
CA LEU A 573 -16.61 22.96 -20.49
C LEU A 573 -16.98 22.72 -19.02
N ARG A 574 -16.85 23.76 -18.16
CA ARG A 574 -17.26 23.68 -16.76
C ARG A 574 -18.74 23.31 -16.62
N LYS A 575 -19.61 24.01 -17.37
CA LYS A 575 -21.05 23.73 -17.39
C LYS A 575 -21.36 22.35 -17.99
N GLU A 576 -20.63 21.95 -19.01
CA GLU A 576 -20.75 20.65 -19.63
C GLU A 576 -20.43 19.53 -18.61
N LEU A 577 -19.32 19.62 -17.86
CA LEU A 577 -18.93 18.66 -16.85
C LEU A 577 -19.94 18.56 -15.70
N ILE A 578 -20.46 19.69 -15.22
CA ILE A 578 -21.53 19.70 -14.21
C ILE A 578 -22.78 18.98 -14.71
N ASN A 579 -23.18 19.27 -15.95
CA ASN A 579 -24.33 18.62 -16.58
C ASN A 579 -24.07 17.14 -16.86
N TRP A 580 -22.82 16.77 -17.15
CA TRP A 580 -22.42 15.38 -17.34
C TRP A 580 -22.60 14.57 -16.05
N VAL A 581 -22.11 15.05 -14.93
CA VAL A 581 -22.34 14.41 -13.61
C VAL A 581 -23.83 14.28 -13.33
N ARG A 582 -24.60 15.36 -13.57
CA ARG A 582 -26.05 15.34 -13.39
C ARG A 582 -26.75 14.30 -14.29
N LYS A 583 -26.26 14.10 -15.52
CA LYS A 583 -26.79 13.10 -16.45
C LYS A 583 -26.45 11.67 -16.00
N VAL A 584 -25.23 11.45 -15.50
CA VAL A 584 -24.73 10.12 -15.10
C VAL A 584 -25.30 9.67 -13.77
N LEU A 585 -25.31 10.55 -12.75
CA LEU A 585 -25.65 10.21 -11.36
C LEU A 585 -26.99 10.83 -10.87
N GLY A 586 -27.54 11.76 -11.64
CA GLY A 586 -28.75 12.45 -11.23
C GLY A 586 -28.50 13.83 -10.59
N PRO A 587 -29.57 14.62 -10.39
CA PRO A 587 -29.46 16.01 -9.95
C PRO A 587 -28.90 16.20 -8.54
N VAL A 588 -29.03 15.20 -7.66
CA VAL A 588 -28.53 15.27 -6.27
C VAL A 588 -26.99 15.29 -6.23
N ALA A 589 -26.33 14.62 -7.18
CA ALA A 589 -24.88 14.55 -7.28
C ALA A 589 -24.25 15.71 -8.09
N SER A 590 -25.07 16.65 -8.55
CA SER A 590 -24.59 17.79 -9.34
C SER A 590 -23.62 18.67 -8.53
N PRO A 591 -22.40 18.91 -9.01
CA PRO A 591 -21.45 19.81 -8.32
C PRO A 591 -21.99 21.22 -8.15
N ASP A 592 -21.82 21.78 -6.95
CA ASP A 592 -22.15 23.17 -6.64
C ASP A 592 -20.99 24.10 -7.04
N ALA A 593 -19.76 23.58 -6.99
CA ALA A 593 -18.57 24.27 -7.46
C ALA A 593 -17.65 23.31 -8.22
N LEU A 594 -17.05 23.79 -9.31
CA LEU A 594 -16.02 23.09 -10.06
C LEU A 594 -14.83 24.02 -10.27
N HIS A 595 -13.68 23.61 -9.75
CA HIS A 595 -12.43 24.34 -9.89
C HIS A 595 -11.45 23.57 -10.78
N TRP A 596 -10.77 24.31 -11.66
CA TRP A 596 -9.69 23.74 -12.44
C TRP A 596 -8.47 23.50 -11.54
N ALA A 597 -7.87 22.35 -11.66
CA ALA A 597 -6.69 21.96 -10.91
C ALA A 597 -5.58 21.57 -11.89
N PRO A 598 -4.48 22.34 -11.97
CA PRO A 598 -3.33 21.93 -12.78
C PRO A 598 -2.81 20.55 -12.38
N ALA A 599 -2.84 20.27 -11.08
CA ALA A 599 -2.63 18.96 -10.48
C ALA A 599 -3.42 18.87 -9.16
N LEU A 600 -3.69 17.66 -8.70
CA LEU A 600 -4.29 17.41 -7.40
C LEU A 600 -3.21 17.30 -6.32
N PRO A 601 -3.45 17.80 -5.08
CA PRO A 601 -2.52 17.62 -3.98
C PRO A 601 -2.50 16.15 -3.57
N LYS A 602 -1.39 15.49 -3.82
CA LYS A 602 -1.19 14.06 -3.56
C LYS A 602 -0.06 13.84 -2.58
N THR A 603 -0.20 12.81 -1.78
CA THR A 603 0.95 12.23 -1.11
C THR A 603 1.92 11.68 -2.15
N ARG A 604 3.15 11.44 -1.75
CA ARG A 604 4.16 10.82 -2.63
C ARG A 604 3.82 9.39 -3.03
N SER A 605 2.88 8.74 -2.34
CA SER A 605 2.28 7.47 -2.77
C SER A 605 1.19 7.62 -3.83
N GLY A 606 0.87 8.86 -4.24
CA GLY A 606 -0.18 9.15 -5.20
C GLY A 606 -1.58 9.35 -4.60
N LYS A 607 -1.76 9.15 -3.28
CA LYS A 607 -3.05 9.33 -2.62
C LYS A 607 -3.43 10.81 -2.56
N ILE A 608 -4.63 11.16 -3.04
CA ILE A 608 -5.17 12.52 -2.98
C ILE A 608 -5.38 12.95 -1.53
N MET A 609 -4.88 14.12 -1.18
CA MET A 609 -5.03 14.70 0.16
C MET A 609 -6.31 15.52 0.26
N ARG A 610 -7.47 14.85 0.29
CA ARG A 610 -8.80 15.49 0.34
C ARG A 610 -8.97 16.42 1.54
N ARG A 611 -8.26 16.18 2.63
CA ARG A 611 -8.24 17.09 3.78
C ARG A 611 -7.81 18.51 3.39
N ILE A 612 -6.78 18.65 2.56
CA ILE A 612 -6.31 19.95 2.07
C ILE A 612 -7.35 20.56 1.13
N LEU A 613 -7.90 19.78 0.20
CA LEU A 613 -8.95 20.24 -0.71
C LEU A 613 -10.20 20.72 0.04
N ARG A 614 -10.62 20.02 1.11
CA ARG A 614 -11.72 20.44 1.97
C ARG A 614 -11.46 21.81 2.63
N LYS A 615 -10.24 22.01 3.14
CA LYS A 615 -9.82 23.28 3.73
C LYS A 615 -9.82 24.41 2.70
N ILE A 616 -9.34 24.15 1.49
CA ILE A 616 -9.41 25.12 0.39
C ILE A 616 -10.87 25.40 0.04
N ALA A 617 -11.71 24.38 -0.15
CA ALA A 617 -13.13 24.53 -0.47
C ALA A 617 -13.93 25.29 0.60
N ALA A 618 -13.55 25.15 1.87
CA ALA A 618 -14.15 25.85 3.01
C ALA A 618 -13.52 27.24 3.28
N ASN A 619 -12.53 27.66 2.50
CA ASN A 619 -11.78 28.91 2.70
C ASN A 619 -11.02 29.00 4.06
N GLU A 620 -10.58 27.84 4.59
CA GLU A 620 -9.83 27.70 5.85
C GLU A 620 -8.32 27.63 5.60
N LEU A 621 -7.76 28.61 4.90
CA LEU A 621 -6.39 28.56 4.38
C LEU A 621 -5.30 28.60 5.47
N ASP A 622 -5.59 29.24 6.61
CA ASP A 622 -4.65 29.36 7.75
C ASP A 622 -4.49 28.04 8.53
N SER A 623 -5.30 27.02 8.24
CA SER A 623 -5.37 25.77 8.98
C SER A 623 -5.24 24.52 8.11
N LEU A 624 -4.44 24.60 7.03
CA LEU A 624 -4.26 23.48 6.08
C LEU A 624 -3.71 22.21 6.74
N GLY A 625 -3.07 22.33 7.91
CA GLY A 625 -2.46 21.25 8.67
C GLY A 625 -1.18 20.71 8.00
N ASP A 626 -0.77 19.49 8.35
CA ASP A 626 0.49 18.93 7.87
C ASP A 626 0.48 18.74 6.34
N THR A 627 1.32 19.51 5.65
CA THR A 627 1.57 19.43 4.20
C THR A 627 2.89 18.72 3.87
N SER A 628 3.63 18.27 4.88
CA SER A 628 4.97 17.67 4.75
C SER A 628 5.00 16.38 3.93
N THR A 629 3.85 15.71 3.83
CA THR A 629 3.68 14.46 3.09
C THR A 629 3.34 14.65 1.61
N LEU A 630 3.16 15.91 1.15
CA LEU A 630 2.87 16.22 -0.24
C LEU A 630 4.03 15.86 -1.17
N ALA A 631 3.68 15.31 -2.32
CA ALA A 631 4.65 15.06 -3.39
C ALA A 631 5.22 16.38 -3.95
N GLU A 632 4.36 17.35 -4.15
CA GLU A 632 4.65 18.69 -4.68
C GLU A 632 3.90 19.74 -3.87
N PRO A 633 4.52 20.34 -2.84
CA PRO A 633 3.86 21.36 -2.00
C PRO A 633 3.35 22.57 -2.80
N ALA A 634 4.04 22.97 -3.87
CA ALA A 634 3.65 24.08 -4.72
C ALA A 634 2.25 23.92 -5.37
N VAL A 635 1.75 22.70 -5.50
CA VAL A 635 0.40 22.44 -6.03
C VAL A 635 -0.68 23.07 -5.15
N VAL A 636 -0.46 23.15 -3.85
CA VAL A 636 -1.42 23.77 -2.92
C VAL A 636 -1.54 25.26 -3.18
N ASP A 637 -0.40 25.96 -3.33
CA ASP A 637 -0.38 27.40 -3.61
C ASP A 637 -1.03 27.69 -4.97
N GLN A 638 -0.79 26.87 -5.98
CA GLN A 638 -1.42 26.98 -7.30
C GLN A 638 -2.94 26.80 -7.22
N LEU A 639 -3.42 25.83 -6.45
CA LEU A 639 -4.85 25.60 -6.25
C LEU A 639 -5.50 26.76 -5.51
N ILE A 640 -4.88 27.27 -4.45
CA ILE A 640 -5.37 28.45 -3.73
C ILE A 640 -5.48 29.63 -4.68
N ALA A 641 -4.46 29.87 -5.52
CA ALA A 641 -4.46 30.93 -6.51
C ALA A 641 -5.60 30.78 -7.55
N THR A 642 -5.91 29.53 -7.95
CA THR A 642 -6.99 29.25 -8.90
C THR A 642 -8.38 29.45 -8.26
N VAL A 643 -8.54 29.02 -7.00
CA VAL A 643 -9.84 29.12 -6.29
C VAL A 643 -10.10 30.53 -5.78
N TYR A 644 -9.07 31.26 -5.36
CA TYR A 644 -9.14 32.61 -4.76
C TYR A 644 -8.18 33.57 -5.43
N PRO A 645 -8.42 33.97 -6.69
CA PRO A 645 -7.52 34.86 -7.44
C PRO A 645 -7.31 36.22 -6.78
N ASP A 646 -8.30 36.70 -6.01
CA ASP A 646 -8.25 38.00 -5.35
C ASP A 646 -7.44 38.03 -4.04
N LYS A 647 -6.93 36.88 -3.56
CA LYS A 647 -6.13 36.79 -2.32
C LYS A 647 -4.61 36.84 -2.53
N GLN A 648 -4.16 37.16 -3.72
CA GLN A 648 -2.72 37.28 -4.06
C GLN A 648 -2.11 38.68 -3.74
N ASN A 649 -2.81 39.58 -3.05
CA ASN A 649 -2.30 40.87 -2.64
C ASN A 649 -2.03 40.98 -1.14
#